data_48d30393e57190fe09083c751aec3285
#
_entry.id   48d30393e57190fe09083c751aec3285
#
_cell.length_a   1.000
_cell.length_b   1.000
_cell.length_c   1.000
_cell.angle_alpha   90.00
_cell.angle_beta   90.00
_cell.angle_gamma   90.00
#
_symmetry.space_group_name_H-M   'P 1'
#
loop_
_entity.id
_entity.type
_entity.pdbx_description
1 polymer ?
#
loop_
_entity_poly.entity_id
_entity_poly.type
_entity_poly.pdbx_seq_one_letter_code
_entity_poly.pdbx_strand_id
1 'polypeptide(L)'
;MAAPNNATLGDGTQVCLMPGGVPVTIQNKTSWESVGCLEGFFCQHNTDDNLPQYCPPLPECQDLRLSGVQCTPQGTFEPVLCDAGWYCPNNGTQRIECPSGSYCPHGVASPIKCSIGSRCPAGSQRNMNFLPMGILLLVDIILITATVMEKLRSRYKKSNFHNKRVSSRKAVLATGAGRFRNRQYQEIDEGNNGFNDDVENEYQMEPAIRGPLRVKTGFEQLGAQEADFMLHEELANDAGGQKTDLHLFVQSLSKCLGATKFGLTFEFQDLGFKPPKSNKKILDQVSGTIHAGSLWGVMGASGAGKSTFVNVLMGKTSHTGGITKVNGVAGNISKYKKIIGYVPQDDIVLPEMTVRENILHSARIRLPANWSNSEIEHHVDILVSCLQLSHVKDSLVGSPGAPVISGGQRKRVSIGMELAAAPMAVFLDEPTSGLDATAAASIMSTLKALSRLGMTIVTIIHQPRQEIFESLDSLVLLGQGRMIYCGPERGIQPHFQGLGFDFPDHTNPADVMGDIIAGEGRHYKPKGDASVQYLIDHWQRKQQDGSASENYAKTATISMGETNALSATIKQRGAPWFKQIYFCFQRSLVQQYRMKSSFYFELGVGAMAGFLIGLAELNQKGQNFRGIFNSPYDLLSTSIDYSSIPQMALLVGLAIGLTASAPGVKIFGEEKLVYWREAAAGHNRFAYYIGKVISTIPRMVLANFHFTTMFMLLSTPRIPYLSAFVANLLYFYCIYGLASIISMVTRREDGPLLAVMMSLIVGVLNGMSPSLKKVRSWHIIWIWRASPGTWLAEAYFTQNITPLKYLYQIDVAKTSVGYLLNMFGDDLLMLLAIGTIYRIVAFLGLRFMWRNKQR
;
A
#
# COMPACT_ATOMS: atom_id res chain seq x y z
N MET A 1 28.86 -57.96 27.37
CA MET A 1 29.43 -57.76 26.06
C MET A 1 30.02 -59.10 25.66
N ALA A 2 29.48 -59.75 24.68
CA ALA A 2 30.00 -61.01 24.15
C ALA A 2 31.26 -60.71 23.35
N ALA A 3 32.35 -61.46 23.61
CA ALA A 3 33.60 -61.36 22.88
C ALA A 3 33.34 -61.63 21.36
N PRO A 4 33.96 -60.83 20.46
CA PRO A 4 33.79 -61.05 19.02
C PRO A 4 34.29 -62.45 18.67
N ASN A 5 33.41 -63.19 17.94
CA ASN A 5 33.78 -64.49 17.42
C ASN A 5 34.68 -64.27 16.18
N ASN A 6 35.94 -64.56 16.33
CA ASN A 6 36.91 -64.62 15.23
C ASN A 6 36.77 -65.97 14.52
N ALA A 7 36.49 -65.92 13.22
CA ALA A 7 36.57 -67.07 12.35
C ALA A 7 37.79 -66.96 11.44
N THR A 8 38.63 -68.00 11.37
CA THR A 8 39.71 -68.14 10.37
C THR A 8 39.21 -68.94 9.16
N LEU A 9 39.24 -68.36 7.98
CA LEU A 9 39.07 -69.09 6.73
C LEU A 9 40.21 -70.08 6.49
N GLY A 10 39.93 -71.15 5.75
CA GLY A 10 40.89 -72.22 5.50
C GLY A 10 42.19 -71.76 4.81
N ASP A 11 42.36 -70.56 4.41
CA ASP A 11 43.52 -69.89 3.88
C ASP A 11 44.29 -69.03 4.92
N GLY A 12 43.88 -69.15 6.19
CA GLY A 12 44.51 -68.40 7.30
C GLY A 12 44.10 -66.93 7.43
N THR A 13 43.12 -66.45 6.64
CA THR A 13 42.65 -65.07 6.70
C THR A 13 41.68 -64.93 7.88
N GLN A 14 41.91 -63.98 8.79
CA GLN A 14 41.00 -63.62 9.86
C GLN A 14 39.80 -62.82 9.26
N VAL A 15 38.62 -63.21 9.59
CA VAL A 15 37.39 -62.61 9.13
C VAL A 15 36.62 -62.02 10.33
N CYS A 16 36.20 -60.75 10.25
CA CYS A 16 35.28 -60.16 11.21
C CYS A 16 33.87 -60.71 10.99
N LEU A 17 33.22 -61.19 12.04
CA LEU A 17 31.85 -61.66 11.97
C LEU A 17 30.91 -60.55 12.47
N MET A 18 29.82 -60.28 11.72
CA MET A 18 28.69 -59.48 12.19
C MET A 18 27.97 -60.19 13.33
N PRO A 19 27.27 -59.43 14.23
CA PRO A 19 26.33 -60.02 15.16
C PRO A 19 25.31 -60.92 14.41
N GLY A 20 25.35 -62.22 14.68
CA GLY A 20 24.53 -63.23 13.95
C GLY A 20 25.34 -64.18 13.09
N GLY A 21 26.68 -64.15 13.12
CA GLY A 21 27.54 -65.15 12.51
C GLY A 21 27.65 -65.07 10.98
N VAL A 22 27.24 -63.95 10.37
CA VAL A 22 27.44 -63.74 8.94
C VAL A 22 28.88 -63.21 8.73
N PRO A 23 29.77 -63.95 8.01
CA PRO A 23 31.09 -63.50 7.72
C PRO A 23 31.00 -62.23 6.85
N VAL A 24 31.50 -61.10 7.34
CA VAL A 24 31.85 -60.01 6.49
C VAL A 24 33.13 -60.39 5.77
N THR A 25 32.96 -60.91 4.59
CA THR A 25 34.11 -61.13 3.69
C THR A 25 34.67 -59.72 3.46
N ILE A 26 35.89 -59.47 3.95
CA ILE A 26 36.71 -58.33 3.50
C ILE A 26 37.06 -58.68 2.03
N GLN A 27 36.04 -58.42 1.17
CA GLN A 27 36.26 -58.63 -0.26
C GLN A 27 37.16 -57.50 -0.72
N ASN A 28 38.20 -57.97 -1.31
CA ASN A 28 39.20 -57.27 -2.11
C ASN A 28 40.04 -56.29 -1.29
N LYS A 29 41.21 -56.77 -0.98
CA LYS A 29 42.41 -55.92 -0.90
C LYS A 29 42.44 -55.08 -2.16
N THR A 30 41.68 -53.99 -2.22
CA THR A 30 41.85 -53.03 -3.26
C THR A 30 43.11 -52.29 -2.93
N SER A 31 44.20 -52.67 -3.63
CA SER A 31 45.36 -51.86 -3.58
C SER A 31 45.02 -50.47 -4.12
N TRP A 32 45.30 -49.44 -3.40
CA TRP A 32 45.04 -48.02 -3.82
C TRP A 32 45.74 -47.74 -5.16
N GLU A 33 46.80 -48.48 -5.55
CA GLU A 33 47.45 -48.36 -6.84
C GLU A 33 46.57 -48.81 -8.01
N SER A 34 45.70 -49.80 -7.82
CA SER A 34 44.84 -50.30 -8.90
C SER A 34 43.56 -49.40 -9.10
N VAL A 35 43.10 -48.73 -8.06
CA VAL A 35 41.89 -47.91 -8.11
C VAL A 35 42.20 -46.40 -8.05
N GLY A 36 43.35 -46.03 -7.51
CA GLY A 36 43.73 -44.68 -7.16
C GLY A 36 42.95 -44.15 -5.96
N CYS A 37 43.46 -43.10 -5.32
CA CYS A 37 42.72 -42.38 -4.29
C CYS A 37 41.65 -41.51 -4.98
N LEU A 38 40.39 -41.61 -4.56
CA LEU A 38 39.31 -40.78 -5.12
C LEU A 38 39.55 -39.32 -4.83
N GLU A 39 39.05 -38.49 -5.73
CA GLU A 39 39.07 -37.04 -5.58
C GLU A 39 38.46 -36.60 -4.26
N GLY A 40 39.16 -35.72 -3.53
CA GLY A 40 38.71 -35.17 -2.25
C GLY A 40 39.06 -36.02 -1.03
N PHE A 41 39.71 -37.15 -1.19
CA PHE A 41 40.26 -37.97 -0.12
C PHE A 41 41.76 -37.87 -0.04
N PHE A 42 42.31 -38.07 1.17
CA PHE A 42 43.71 -38.21 1.45
C PHE A 42 44.01 -39.68 1.80
N CYS A 43 44.84 -40.30 1.03
CA CYS A 43 45.29 -41.66 1.25
C CYS A 43 46.81 -41.64 1.57
N GLN A 44 47.17 -41.92 2.81
CA GLN A 44 48.55 -41.84 3.24
C GLN A 44 49.36 -43.05 2.70
N HIS A 45 50.40 -42.77 1.99
CA HIS A 45 51.39 -43.85 1.61
C HIS A 45 52.24 -44.26 2.82
N ASN A 46 52.36 -45.53 3.05
CA ASN A 46 53.37 -46.05 3.94
C ASN A 46 54.65 -46.35 3.15
N THR A 47 55.79 -46.08 3.74
CA THR A 47 57.08 -46.10 3.11
C THR A 47 57.61 -47.53 2.88
N ASP A 48 56.95 -48.56 3.42
CA ASP A 48 57.33 -49.97 3.20
C ASP A 48 56.36 -50.58 2.19
N ASP A 49 56.82 -51.21 1.19
CA ASP A 49 56.20 -51.82 0.00
C ASP A 49 54.79 -52.47 0.11
N ASN A 50 54.06 -52.14 1.15
CA ASN A 50 52.70 -52.59 1.39
C ASN A 50 51.70 -51.49 1.01
N LEU A 51 50.89 -51.78 0.04
CA LEU A 51 49.78 -50.96 -0.44
C LEU A 51 48.77 -50.70 0.68
N PRO A 52 48.28 -49.49 0.87
CA PRO A 52 47.25 -49.19 1.85
C PRO A 52 45.96 -50.02 1.57
N GLN A 53 45.50 -50.74 2.57
CA GLN A 53 44.26 -51.55 2.47
C GLN A 53 43.12 -50.84 3.21
N TYR A 54 41.95 -50.95 2.67
CA TYR A 54 40.74 -50.41 3.24
C TYR A 54 40.12 -51.35 4.28
N CYS A 55 39.91 -50.86 5.50
CA CYS A 55 39.17 -51.57 6.51
C CYS A 55 37.82 -50.87 6.70
N PRO A 56 36.69 -51.54 6.52
CA PRO A 56 35.38 -50.88 6.73
C PRO A 56 35.26 -50.45 8.20
N PRO A 57 34.66 -49.28 8.48
CA PRO A 57 34.47 -48.76 9.83
C PRO A 57 33.28 -49.41 10.53
N LEU A 58 33.32 -50.71 10.68
CA LEU A 58 32.35 -51.43 11.53
C LEU A 58 32.77 -51.29 12.99
N PRO A 59 31.83 -51.03 13.95
CA PRO A 59 32.18 -50.89 15.38
C PRO A 59 32.93 -52.12 15.89
N GLU A 60 32.58 -53.27 15.42
CA GLU A 60 33.26 -54.51 15.77
C GLU A 60 34.70 -54.59 15.27
N CYS A 61 35.00 -54.02 14.13
CA CYS A 61 36.36 -53.94 13.59
C CYS A 61 37.19 -52.84 14.32
N GLN A 62 36.54 -51.83 14.88
CA GLN A 62 37.21 -50.84 15.73
C GLN A 62 37.64 -51.40 17.05
N ASP A 63 36.83 -52.20 17.69
CA ASP A 63 37.18 -52.87 18.96
C ASP A 63 38.29 -53.90 18.77
N LEU A 64 38.35 -54.62 17.67
CA LEU A 64 39.45 -55.52 17.26
C LEU A 64 40.76 -54.73 17.02
N ARG A 65 40.72 -53.52 16.50
CA ARG A 65 41.84 -52.58 16.34
C ARG A 65 42.43 -52.19 17.66
N LEU A 66 41.62 -51.95 18.68
CA LEU A 66 42.02 -51.57 20.03
C LEU A 66 42.52 -52.77 20.86
N SER A 67 42.10 -53.96 20.55
CA SER A 67 42.57 -55.21 21.22
C SER A 67 43.88 -55.80 20.64
N GLY A 68 44.53 -55.14 19.65
CA GLY A 68 45.77 -55.62 19.06
C GLY A 68 45.61 -56.79 18.07
N VAL A 69 44.34 -57.19 17.79
CA VAL A 69 44.03 -58.13 16.73
C VAL A 69 43.89 -57.32 15.44
N GLN A 70 44.83 -57.43 14.57
CA GLN A 70 44.91 -56.73 13.29
C GLN A 70 43.81 -57.23 12.33
N CYS A 71 42.78 -56.52 12.06
CA CYS A 71 41.96 -56.61 10.86
C CYS A 71 42.74 -56.12 9.62
N THR A 72 43.94 -55.67 9.80
CA THR A 72 44.73 -55.02 8.78
C THR A 72 46.18 -55.62 8.77
N PRO A 73 46.75 -55.93 7.60
CA PRO A 73 48.17 -56.03 7.46
C PRO A 73 48.88 -54.81 7.97
N GLN A 74 50.13 -54.92 8.53
CA GLN A 74 50.91 -53.75 8.92
C GLN A 74 50.94 -52.74 7.75
N GLY A 75 50.59 -51.50 7.98
CA GLY A 75 50.64 -50.47 6.94
C GLY A 75 49.34 -49.99 6.30
N THR A 76 48.20 -50.48 6.76
CA THR A 76 46.87 -50.03 6.19
C THR A 76 46.39 -48.78 6.81
N PHE A 77 46.01 -47.82 5.94
CA PHE A 77 45.43 -46.58 6.34
C PHE A 77 44.05 -46.42 5.68
N GLU A 78 43.07 -46.03 6.43
CA GLU A 78 41.75 -45.62 5.89
C GLU A 78 41.87 -44.31 5.10
N PRO A 79 41.23 -44.20 3.90
CA PRO A 79 41.08 -42.90 3.24
C PRO A 79 40.35 -41.94 4.14
N VAL A 80 40.95 -40.79 4.35
CA VAL A 80 40.38 -39.74 5.18
C VAL A 80 39.89 -38.63 4.27
N LEU A 81 38.68 -38.14 4.54
CA LEU A 81 38.19 -36.96 3.82
C LEU A 81 39.16 -35.80 3.98
N CYS A 82 39.56 -35.16 2.89
CA CYS A 82 40.48 -34.05 2.90
C CYS A 82 39.99 -32.95 3.84
N ASP A 83 40.83 -32.51 4.80
CA ASP A 83 40.46 -31.51 5.80
C ASP A 83 40.17 -30.16 5.17
N ALA A 84 39.29 -29.38 5.82
CA ALA A 84 39.02 -28.00 5.42
C ALA A 84 40.27 -27.13 5.56
N GLY A 85 40.55 -26.33 4.55
CA GLY A 85 41.78 -25.53 4.43
C GLY A 85 42.88 -26.21 3.64
N TRP A 86 42.66 -27.48 3.25
CA TRP A 86 43.59 -28.29 2.44
C TRP A 86 42.84 -28.85 1.23
N TYR A 87 43.56 -29.18 0.16
CA TYR A 87 42.98 -29.91 -0.97
C TYR A 87 43.83 -31.13 -1.29
N CYS A 88 43.18 -32.18 -1.73
CA CYS A 88 43.83 -33.46 -2.05
C CYS A 88 43.61 -33.77 -3.53
N PRO A 89 44.59 -33.56 -4.40
CA PRO A 89 44.48 -33.84 -5.83
C PRO A 89 44.34 -35.33 -6.09
N ASN A 90 43.95 -35.70 -7.33
CA ASN A 90 43.90 -37.08 -7.79
C ASN A 90 45.19 -37.84 -7.43
N ASN A 91 44.99 -39.02 -6.88
CA ASN A 91 45.99 -39.90 -6.22
C ASN A 91 46.27 -39.53 -4.75
N GLY A 92 45.70 -38.52 -4.16
CA GLY A 92 45.52 -38.23 -2.71
C GLY A 92 46.68 -38.55 -1.76
N THR A 93 47.91 -38.73 -2.27
CA THR A 93 49.09 -39.08 -1.47
C THR A 93 49.67 -37.84 -0.75
N GLN A 94 49.29 -36.66 -1.17
CA GLN A 94 49.73 -35.40 -0.59
C GLN A 94 48.54 -34.52 -0.22
N ARG A 95 48.61 -33.96 0.94
CA ARG A 95 47.71 -32.93 1.43
C ARG A 95 48.34 -31.59 1.27
N ILE A 96 47.81 -30.76 0.41
CA ILE A 96 48.37 -29.46 0.04
C ILE A 96 47.53 -28.36 0.69
N GLU A 97 48.17 -27.42 1.37
CA GLU A 97 47.47 -26.26 1.95
C GLU A 97 46.83 -25.41 0.86
N CYS A 98 45.62 -24.95 1.12
CA CYS A 98 44.87 -24.10 0.19
C CYS A 98 45.63 -22.82 -0.12
N PRO A 99 45.90 -22.51 -1.40
CA PRO A 99 46.68 -21.33 -1.77
C PRO A 99 45.87 -20.04 -1.50
N SER A 100 46.58 -18.94 -1.25
CA SER A 100 45.95 -17.64 -1.10
C SER A 100 45.12 -17.28 -2.34
N GLY A 101 43.96 -16.65 -2.15
CA GLY A 101 42.98 -16.32 -3.22
C GLY A 101 42.05 -17.48 -3.57
N SER A 102 42.16 -18.61 -2.87
CA SER A 102 41.26 -19.77 -2.99
C SER A 102 40.76 -20.21 -1.63
N TYR A 103 39.70 -21.01 -1.59
CA TYR A 103 39.22 -21.65 -0.38
C TYR A 103 38.99 -23.13 -0.64
N CYS A 104 39.18 -23.94 0.38
CA CYS A 104 39.12 -25.37 0.32
C CYS A 104 38.20 -25.88 1.46
N PRO A 105 36.92 -26.12 1.23
CA PRO A 105 36.07 -26.84 2.15
C PRO A 105 36.46 -28.31 2.25
N HIS A 106 35.93 -29.06 3.20
CA HIS A 106 36.19 -30.50 3.32
C HIS A 106 35.98 -31.27 2.01
N GLY A 107 36.83 -32.19 1.71
CA GLY A 107 36.70 -33.12 0.58
C GLY A 107 36.95 -32.49 -0.79
N VAL A 108 37.79 -31.49 -0.89
CA VAL A 108 38.09 -30.79 -2.15
C VAL A 108 39.36 -31.35 -2.80
N ALA A 109 39.22 -31.68 -4.08
CA ALA A 109 40.34 -32.17 -4.89
C ALA A 109 41.20 -31.05 -5.50
N SER A 110 40.59 -29.88 -5.73
CA SER A 110 41.30 -28.72 -6.30
C SER A 110 40.84 -27.43 -5.61
N PRO A 111 41.72 -26.43 -5.45
CA PRO A 111 41.34 -25.18 -4.77
C PRO A 111 40.28 -24.41 -5.55
N ILE A 112 39.22 -23.98 -4.86
CA ILE A 112 38.13 -23.21 -5.44
C ILE A 112 38.47 -21.72 -5.35
N LYS A 113 38.52 -21.03 -6.50
CA LYS A 113 38.84 -19.60 -6.54
C LYS A 113 37.78 -18.80 -5.75
N CYS A 114 38.24 -17.89 -4.92
CA CYS A 114 37.38 -16.98 -4.20
C CYS A 114 36.71 -15.96 -5.14
N SER A 115 35.51 -15.57 -4.82
CA SER A 115 34.81 -14.51 -5.56
C SER A 115 35.46 -13.13 -5.33
N ILE A 116 35.24 -12.21 -6.24
CA ILE A 116 35.75 -10.83 -6.15
C ILE A 116 35.25 -10.20 -4.83
N GLY A 117 36.17 -9.58 -4.09
CA GLY A 117 35.86 -8.95 -2.79
C GLY A 117 35.88 -9.89 -1.59
N SER A 118 36.30 -11.14 -1.78
CA SER A 118 36.51 -12.11 -0.70
C SER A 118 37.91 -12.02 -0.13
N ARG A 119 38.03 -12.28 1.18
CA ARG A 119 39.32 -12.41 1.86
C ARG A 119 39.64 -13.89 2.10
N CYS A 120 40.54 -14.42 1.31
CA CYS A 120 40.97 -15.84 1.38
C CYS A 120 42.48 -15.91 1.55
N PRO A 121 43.02 -15.84 2.79
CA PRO A 121 44.41 -16.15 3.05
C PRO A 121 44.68 -17.64 2.79
N ALA A 122 45.98 -18.04 2.80
CA ALA A 122 46.35 -19.44 2.73
C ALA A 122 45.64 -20.26 3.84
N GLY A 123 45.27 -21.51 3.54
CA GLY A 123 44.50 -22.35 4.47
C GLY A 123 43.02 -21.97 4.65
N SER A 124 42.47 -21.11 3.80
CA SER A 124 41.04 -20.69 3.91
C SER A 124 40.09 -21.86 3.71
N GLN A 125 39.16 -22.03 4.67
CA GLN A 125 38.19 -23.14 4.66
C GLN A 125 36.86 -22.75 3.93
N ARG A 126 36.57 -21.45 3.85
CA ARG A 126 35.29 -20.92 3.31
C ARG A 126 35.49 -19.59 2.61
N ASN A 127 34.58 -19.26 1.72
CA ASN A 127 34.58 -18.01 0.97
C ASN A 127 33.74 -16.94 1.72
N MET A 128 34.44 -16.05 2.45
CA MET A 128 33.82 -14.90 3.08
C MET A 128 33.81 -13.71 2.13
N ASN A 129 32.72 -13.47 1.44
CA ASN A 129 32.61 -12.39 0.48
C ASN A 129 32.10 -11.11 1.15
N PHE A 130 32.98 -10.12 1.30
CA PHE A 130 32.70 -8.82 1.88
C PHE A 130 32.21 -7.78 0.86
N LEU A 131 32.27 -8.08 -0.44
CA LEU A 131 31.84 -7.13 -1.48
C LEU A 131 30.34 -6.76 -1.35
N PRO A 132 29.40 -7.70 -1.18
CA PRO A 132 28.00 -7.36 -0.97
C PRO A 132 27.79 -6.50 0.28
N MET A 133 28.55 -6.77 1.35
CA MET A 133 28.50 -5.97 2.58
C MET A 133 29.03 -4.55 2.37
N GLY A 134 30.12 -4.40 1.61
CA GLY A 134 30.64 -3.08 1.24
C GLY A 134 29.64 -2.27 0.42
N ILE A 135 28.99 -2.91 -0.56
CA ILE A 135 27.92 -2.28 -1.36
C ILE A 135 26.73 -1.93 -0.47
N LEU A 136 26.34 -2.81 0.45
CA LEU A 136 25.26 -2.55 1.39
C LEU A 136 25.52 -1.30 2.23
N LEU A 137 26.70 -1.21 2.85
CA LEU A 137 27.11 -0.06 3.65
C LEU A 137 27.13 1.23 2.82
N LEU A 138 27.60 1.17 1.58
CA LEU A 138 27.59 2.31 0.67
C LEU A 138 26.15 2.75 0.35
N VAL A 139 25.25 1.82 0.07
CA VAL A 139 23.81 2.11 -0.16
C VAL A 139 23.20 2.74 1.08
N ASP A 140 23.47 2.21 2.27
CA ASP A 140 22.96 2.75 3.53
C ASP A 140 23.50 4.16 3.80
N ILE A 141 24.79 4.40 3.57
CA ILE A 141 25.38 5.74 3.68
C ILE A 141 24.69 6.72 2.71
N ILE A 142 24.46 6.31 1.46
CA ILE A 142 23.75 7.15 0.49
C ILE A 142 22.30 7.46 0.96
N LEU A 143 21.57 6.45 1.44
CA LEU A 143 20.21 6.62 1.93
C LEU A 143 20.17 7.55 3.16
N ILE A 144 21.09 7.36 4.10
CA ILE A 144 21.19 8.20 5.31
C ILE A 144 21.58 9.63 4.94
N THR A 145 22.60 9.80 4.11
CA THR A 145 23.05 11.14 3.67
C THR A 145 21.95 11.88 2.92
N ALA A 146 21.22 11.20 2.02
CA ALA A 146 20.07 11.77 1.31
C ALA A 146 18.99 12.25 2.29
N THR A 147 18.67 11.46 3.32
CA THR A 147 17.67 11.84 4.33
C THR A 147 18.13 12.99 5.22
N VAL A 148 19.40 13.02 5.61
CA VAL A 148 19.99 14.11 6.40
C VAL A 148 20.02 15.41 5.58
N MET A 149 20.46 15.34 4.32
CA MET A 149 20.48 16.49 3.41
C MET A 149 19.10 17.08 3.18
N GLU A 150 18.09 16.22 3.02
CA GLU A 150 16.68 16.67 2.91
C GLU A 150 16.20 17.38 4.18
N LYS A 151 16.52 16.81 5.35
CA LYS A 151 16.19 17.41 6.65
C LYS A 151 16.89 18.77 6.84
N LEU A 152 18.14 18.88 6.44
CA LEU A 152 18.89 20.15 6.45
C LEU A 152 18.29 21.17 5.46
N ARG A 153 17.98 20.76 4.22
CA ARG A 153 17.31 21.62 3.22
C ARG A 153 15.95 22.13 3.74
N SER A 154 15.18 21.25 4.39
CA SER A 154 13.88 21.63 4.95
C SER A 154 14.03 22.63 6.11
N ARG A 155 15.03 22.45 6.98
CA ARG A 155 15.37 23.41 8.05
C ARG A 155 15.83 24.75 7.48
N TYR A 156 16.69 24.74 6.47
CA TYR A 156 17.18 25.95 5.79
C TYR A 156 16.03 26.71 5.10
N LYS A 157 15.11 26.01 4.41
CA LYS A 157 13.91 26.64 3.84
C LYS A 157 13.02 27.28 4.92
N LYS A 158 12.81 26.62 6.07
CA LYS A 158 12.04 27.16 7.19
C LYS A 158 12.73 28.40 7.80
N SER A 159 14.03 28.36 7.97
CA SER A 159 14.81 29.49 8.49
C SER A 159 14.78 30.70 7.54
N ASN A 160 14.97 30.49 6.23
CA ASN A 160 14.87 31.55 5.25
C ASN A 160 13.45 32.12 5.12
N PHE A 161 12.42 31.31 5.29
CA PHE A 161 11.03 31.80 5.32
C PHE A 161 10.74 32.62 6.56
N HIS A 162 11.28 32.20 7.72
CA HIS A 162 11.19 32.96 8.96
C HIS A 162 11.93 34.31 8.85
N ASN A 163 13.15 34.32 8.31
CA ASN A 163 13.94 35.53 8.09
C ASN A 163 13.29 36.51 7.08
N LYS A 164 12.67 35.96 6.00
CA LYS A 164 11.88 36.81 5.07
C LYS A 164 10.65 37.40 5.73
N ARG A 165 9.95 36.68 6.61
CA ARG A 165 8.82 37.22 7.39
C ARG A 165 9.26 38.29 8.37
N VAL A 166 10.39 38.10 9.04
CA VAL A 166 10.95 39.06 9.96
C VAL A 166 11.43 40.31 9.22
N SER A 167 12.09 40.16 8.05
CA SER A 167 12.54 41.30 7.23
C SER A 167 11.36 42.06 6.61
N SER A 168 10.31 41.39 6.15
CA SER A 168 9.11 42.06 5.64
C SER A 168 8.33 42.77 6.76
N ARG A 169 8.26 42.21 7.99
CA ARG A 169 7.72 42.90 9.15
C ARG A 169 8.55 44.12 9.54
N LYS A 170 9.89 44.02 9.48
CA LYS A 170 10.79 45.17 9.72
C LYS A 170 10.65 46.26 8.63
N ALA A 171 10.48 45.85 7.37
CA ALA A 171 10.23 46.76 6.24
C ALA A 171 8.88 47.51 6.39
N VAL A 172 7.81 46.80 6.77
CA VAL A 172 6.48 47.38 7.04
C VAL A 172 6.52 48.32 8.26
N LEU A 173 7.30 48.00 9.28
CA LEU A 173 7.53 48.89 10.43
C LEU A 173 8.40 50.12 10.09
N ALA A 174 9.35 49.98 9.17
CA ALA A 174 10.19 51.08 8.71
C ALA A 174 9.47 52.05 7.78
N THR A 175 8.51 51.58 6.99
CA THR A 175 7.66 52.46 6.14
C THR A 175 6.49 53.10 6.90
N GLY A 176 6.14 52.61 8.09
CA GLY A 176 5.12 53.15 8.98
C GLY A 176 5.62 54.16 10.01
N ALA A 177 6.94 54.40 10.11
CA ALA A 177 7.57 55.22 11.16
C ALA A 177 7.72 56.71 10.79
N GLY A 178 6.87 57.25 9.96
CA GLY A 178 6.72 58.69 9.71
C GLY A 178 5.48 59.30 10.40
N ARG A 179 5.38 59.25 11.70
CA ARG A 179 4.58 60.08 12.65
C ARG A 179 4.06 59.23 13.81
N PHE A 180 4.81 59.19 14.89
CA PHE A 180 4.29 59.43 16.25
C PHE A 180 5.43 59.31 17.26
N ARG A 181 5.58 60.36 18.00
CA ARG A 181 6.65 60.67 18.99
C ARG A 181 6.29 60.03 20.33
N ASN A 182 7.32 59.47 21.00
CA ASN A 182 7.51 59.21 22.42
C ASN A 182 6.48 58.35 23.17
N ARG A 183 6.93 57.15 23.58
CA ARG A 183 6.92 56.72 24.99
C ARG A 183 7.98 55.65 25.22
N GLN A 184 8.78 55.89 26.25
CA GLN A 184 9.85 55.06 26.80
C GLN A 184 9.32 53.69 27.20
N TYR A 185 10.04 52.65 26.85
CA TYR A 185 10.03 51.36 27.57
C TYR A 185 11.45 51.02 27.95
N GLN A 186 11.64 50.82 29.26
CA GLN A 186 12.88 50.36 29.89
C GLN A 186 13.16 48.89 29.49
N GLU A 187 14.41 48.64 29.22
CA GLU A 187 15.04 47.34 29.16
C GLU A 187 14.97 46.65 30.50
N ILE A 188 14.66 45.35 30.50
CA ILE A 188 15.00 44.43 31.59
C ILE A 188 15.84 43.31 30.99
N ASP A 189 16.99 43.18 31.61
CA ASP A 189 18.13 42.35 31.26
C ASP A 189 17.89 40.84 31.40
N GLU A 190 18.73 40.10 30.70
CA GLU A 190 18.85 38.65 30.65
C GLU A 190 19.29 38.04 31.99
N GLY A 191 18.79 36.87 32.28
CA GLY A 191 19.27 35.99 33.34
C GLY A 191 18.91 34.51 33.11
N ASN A 192 19.84 33.88 32.53
CA ASN A 192 20.26 32.48 32.48
C ASN A 192 19.57 31.42 33.39
N ASN A 193 19.44 30.21 32.84
CA ASN A 193 19.50 28.86 33.43
C ASN A 193 18.21 28.00 33.55
N GLY A 194 18.29 26.89 32.87
CA GLY A 194 18.07 25.54 33.48
C GLY A 194 16.73 24.90 33.30
N PHE A 195 16.79 23.82 32.53
CA PHE A 195 15.99 22.59 32.63
C PHE A 195 14.69 22.61 33.47
N ASN A 196 13.56 22.28 32.92
CA ASN A 196 12.77 21.05 33.15
C ASN A 196 11.39 21.06 32.48
N ASP A 197 10.92 19.87 32.29
CA ASP A 197 9.67 19.39 31.68
C ASP A 197 8.38 19.99 32.27
N ASP A 198 7.33 19.74 31.46
CA ASP A 198 5.90 19.75 31.82
C ASP A 198 5.32 21.07 32.34
N VAL A 199 4.49 21.70 31.52
CA VAL A 199 3.21 22.29 31.97
C VAL A 199 2.32 22.61 30.77
N GLU A 200 1.12 22.09 30.77
CA GLU A 200 -0.07 22.54 30.06
C GLU A 200 -0.21 24.08 30.18
N ASN A 201 -0.35 24.77 29.06
CA ASN A 201 -0.73 26.18 29.08
C ASN A 201 -2.09 26.39 28.39
N GLU A 202 -3.06 26.51 29.27
CA GLU A 202 -4.34 27.15 29.11
C GLU A 202 -4.15 28.58 28.61
N TYR A 203 -4.52 28.90 27.36
CA TYR A 203 -4.54 30.27 26.84
C TYR A 203 -5.88 30.92 27.20
N GLN A 204 -5.88 31.72 28.23
CA GLN A 204 -6.92 32.75 28.46
C GLN A 204 -6.76 33.84 27.40
N MET A 205 -7.82 34.08 26.62
CA MET A 205 -7.94 35.20 25.72
C MET A 205 -8.50 36.43 26.47
N GLU A 206 -7.72 37.49 26.58
CA GLU A 206 -8.28 38.83 26.82
C GLU A 206 -8.84 39.42 25.52
N PRO A 207 -9.99 40.12 25.58
CA PRO A 207 -10.67 40.65 24.42
C PRO A 207 -10.02 41.93 23.92
N ALA A 208 -9.27 41.88 22.83
CA ALA A 208 -8.88 43.09 22.10
C ALA A 208 -10.00 43.52 21.16
N ILE A 209 -10.70 44.56 21.51
CA ILE A 209 -11.62 45.32 20.67
C ILE A 209 -10.86 45.93 19.50
N ARG A 210 -10.91 45.28 18.35
CA ARG A 210 -10.83 45.87 16.99
C ARG A 210 -11.46 44.90 16.02
N GLY A 211 -12.46 45.41 15.29
CA GLY A 211 -13.21 44.62 14.30
C GLY A 211 -12.31 43.89 13.31
N PRO A 212 -12.73 42.74 12.85
CA PRO A 212 -11.93 41.93 11.93
C PRO A 212 -11.76 42.70 10.62
N LEU A 213 -10.52 42.93 10.21
CA LEU A 213 -10.21 43.14 8.81
C LEU A 213 -10.72 41.84 8.11
N ARG A 214 -11.95 41.93 7.60
CA ARG A 214 -12.48 40.89 6.69
C ARG A 214 -11.54 40.86 5.51
N VAL A 215 -10.63 39.89 5.48
CA VAL A 215 -9.96 39.49 4.26
C VAL A 215 -11.04 38.85 3.43
N LYS A 216 -11.65 39.63 2.54
CA LYS A 216 -12.64 39.11 1.57
C LYS A 216 -12.00 37.96 0.81
N THR A 217 -12.62 36.81 0.82
CA THR A 217 -12.19 35.64 0.01
C THR A 217 -12.30 36.04 -1.46
N GLY A 218 -11.51 35.44 -2.33
CA GLY A 218 -11.64 35.65 -3.78
C GLY A 218 -13.07 35.38 -4.29
N PHE A 219 -13.85 34.61 -3.54
CA PHE A 219 -15.28 34.36 -3.79
C PHE A 219 -16.21 35.38 -3.13
N GLU A 220 -15.85 36.01 -2.01
CA GLU A 220 -16.64 37.02 -1.31
C GLU A 220 -16.59 38.41 -1.98
N GLN A 221 -15.63 38.63 -2.88
CA GLN A 221 -15.51 39.90 -3.63
C GLN A 221 -16.55 40.09 -4.72
N LEU A 222 -17.23 38.99 -5.09
CA LEU A 222 -18.30 39.02 -6.08
C LEU A 222 -19.66 39.25 -5.38
N GLY A 223 -20.14 40.46 -5.40
CA GLY A 223 -21.52 40.77 -5.08
C GLY A 223 -22.48 40.04 -6.03
N ALA A 224 -23.75 39.84 -5.59
CA ALA A 224 -24.75 39.11 -6.37
C ALA A 224 -25.01 39.72 -7.77
N GLN A 225 -24.76 41.01 -7.99
CA GLN A 225 -24.91 41.67 -9.27
C GLN A 225 -23.68 41.52 -10.19
N GLU A 226 -22.46 41.38 -9.61
CA GLU A 226 -21.25 41.25 -10.41
C GLU A 226 -21.07 39.85 -10.99
N ALA A 227 -21.60 38.80 -10.34
CA ALA A 227 -21.51 37.46 -10.86
C ALA A 227 -22.37 37.23 -12.11
N ASP A 228 -23.54 37.87 -12.18
CA ASP A 228 -24.45 37.81 -13.34
C ASP A 228 -23.90 38.65 -14.51
N PHE A 229 -23.29 39.78 -14.21
CA PHE A 229 -22.66 40.68 -15.18
C PHE A 229 -21.41 40.07 -15.79
N MET A 230 -20.57 39.44 -14.98
CA MET A 230 -19.36 38.78 -15.45
C MET A 230 -19.62 37.57 -16.38
N LEU A 231 -20.75 36.91 -16.25
CA LEU A 231 -21.07 35.76 -17.10
C LEU A 231 -21.50 36.16 -18.50
N HIS A 232 -22.05 37.34 -18.71
CA HIS A 232 -22.68 37.75 -19.97
C HIS A 232 -21.97 38.85 -20.74
N GLU A 233 -21.15 39.73 -20.15
CA GLU A 233 -20.68 40.93 -20.82
C GLU A 233 -19.14 41.13 -20.79
N GLU A 234 -18.40 40.64 -19.77
CA GLU A 234 -16.96 40.91 -19.63
C GLU A 234 -16.03 39.86 -20.23
N LEU A 235 -16.55 38.79 -20.80
CA LEU A 235 -15.72 37.97 -21.71
C LEU A 235 -15.33 38.73 -22.98
N ALA A 236 -15.90 39.90 -23.19
CA ALA A 236 -15.75 40.72 -24.41
C ALA A 236 -14.93 42.02 -24.24
N ASN A 237 -14.75 42.59 -23.04
CA ASN A 237 -14.07 43.89 -22.93
C ASN A 237 -12.95 43.90 -21.90
N ASP A 238 -11.74 43.73 -22.37
CA ASP A 238 -10.48 43.87 -21.64
C ASP A 238 -10.08 45.36 -21.57
N ALA A 239 -10.12 45.94 -20.41
CA ALA A 239 -9.37 47.17 -20.12
C ALA A 239 -8.75 47.10 -18.72
N GLY A 240 -7.52 46.64 -18.62
CA GLY A 240 -6.54 47.08 -17.63
C GLY A 240 -6.69 46.64 -16.18
N GLY A 241 -7.50 45.60 -15.83
CA GLY A 241 -7.66 45.11 -14.46
C GLY A 241 -7.04 43.73 -14.22
N GLN A 242 -6.36 43.53 -13.09
CA GLN A 242 -5.87 42.20 -12.67
C GLN A 242 -7.02 41.20 -12.60
N LYS A 243 -6.97 40.15 -13.45
CA LYS A 243 -7.94 39.06 -13.45
C LYS A 243 -7.93 38.38 -12.08
N THR A 244 -9.08 38.25 -11.42
CA THR A 244 -9.19 37.56 -10.14
C THR A 244 -8.96 36.06 -10.34
N ASP A 245 -8.44 35.36 -9.33
CA ASP A 245 -8.22 33.90 -9.36
C ASP A 245 -9.50 33.14 -9.72
N LEU A 246 -10.66 33.67 -9.35
CA LEU A 246 -11.97 33.10 -9.70
C LEU A 246 -12.25 33.20 -11.19
N HIS A 247 -11.97 34.32 -11.81
CA HIS A 247 -12.16 34.52 -13.25
C HIS A 247 -11.28 33.54 -14.05
N LEU A 248 -10.01 33.38 -13.65
CA LEU A 248 -9.09 32.40 -14.23
C LEU A 248 -9.58 30.95 -14.06
N PHE A 249 -10.18 30.64 -12.90
CA PHE A 249 -10.78 29.33 -12.66
C PHE A 249 -11.96 29.06 -13.59
N VAL A 250 -12.86 30.03 -13.77
CA VAL A 250 -13.99 29.94 -14.69
C VAL A 250 -13.52 29.74 -16.12
N GLN A 251 -12.51 30.50 -16.56
CA GLN A 251 -11.94 30.36 -17.89
C GLN A 251 -11.35 28.95 -18.10
N SER A 252 -10.68 28.40 -17.10
CA SER A 252 -10.16 27.03 -17.16
C SER A 252 -11.27 25.96 -17.16
N LEU A 253 -12.38 26.21 -16.44
CA LEU A 253 -13.58 25.33 -16.47
C LEU A 253 -14.24 25.37 -17.84
N SER A 254 -14.42 26.56 -18.43
CA SER A 254 -14.97 26.75 -19.77
C SER A 254 -14.17 25.98 -20.81
N LYS A 255 -12.84 26.12 -20.78
CA LYS A 255 -11.93 25.34 -21.64
C LYS A 255 -12.09 23.83 -21.49
N CYS A 256 -12.29 23.37 -20.25
CA CYS A 256 -12.44 21.95 -19.96
C CYS A 256 -13.76 21.36 -20.46
N LEU A 257 -14.84 22.15 -20.38
CA LEU A 257 -16.18 21.69 -20.68
C LEU A 257 -16.60 21.94 -22.13
N GLY A 258 -15.90 22.83 -22.83
CA GLY A 258 -16.24 23.20 -24.21
C GLY A 258 -17.64 23.85 -24.33
N ALA A 259 -18.19 24.34 -23.21
CA ALA A 259 -19.54 24.88 -23.14
C ALA A 259 -19.58 26.11 -22.24
N THR A 260 -20.48 27.02 -22.54
CA THR A 260 -20.74 28.24 -21.75
C THR A 260 -21.70 27.99 -20.57
N LYS A 261 -22.46 26.90 -20.57
CA LYS A 261 -23.36 26.50 -19.50
C LYS A 261 -22.80 25.33 -18.73
N PHE A 262 -22.56 25.55 -17.42
CA PHE A 262 -21.88 24.60 -16.54
C PHE A 262 -22.88 23.97 -15.61
N GLY A 263 -23.72 23.18 -15.72
CA GLY A 263 -24.60 22.61 -14.70
C GLY A 263 -25.36 21.42 -15.22
N LEU A 264 -25.81 20.62 -14.30
CA LEU A 264 -26.68 19.50 -14.57
C LEU A 264 -28.00 19.72 -13.86
N THR A 265 -29.10 19.63 -14.58
CA THR A 265 -30.45 19.58 -14.01
C THR A 265 -30.80 18.13 -13.77
N PHE A 266 -31.25 17.82 -12.56
CA PHE A 266 -31.70 16.48 -12.18
C PHE A 266 -33.21 16.50 -11.96
N GLU A 267 -33.94 15.76 -12.78
CA GLU A 267 -35.37 15.53 -12.63
C GLU A 267 -35.59 14.10 -12.14
N PHE A 268 -36.46 13.94 -11.17
CA PHE A 268 -36.81 12.63 -10.61
C PHE A 268 -38.31 12.56 -10.33
N GLN A 269 -38.92 11.48 -10.78
CA GLN A 269 -40.37 11.24 -10.65
C GLN A 269 -40.59 9.88 -10.03
N ASP A 270 -41.36 9.84 -8.94
CA ASP A 270 -41.72 8.65 -8.18
C ASP A 270 -40.54 7.79 -7.77
N LEU A 271 -39.45 8.46 -7.43
CA LEU A 271 -38.19 7.79 -7.11
C LEU A 271 -38.35 6.93 -5.87
N GLY A 272 -38.10 5.62 -6.03
CA GLY A 272 -38.16 4.64 -4.96
C GLY A 272 -36.89 3.84 -4.84
N PHE A 273 -36.54 3.48 -3.62
CA PHE A 273 -35.40 2.59 -3.34
C PHE A 273 -35.72 1.59 -2.22
N LYS A 274 -35.53 0.30 -2.55
CA LYS A 274 -35.64 -0.83 -1.62
C LYS A 274 -34.32 -1.62 -1.65
N PRO A 275 -33.64 -1.80 -0.50
CA PRO A 275 -32.42 -2.62 -0.44
C PRO A 275 -32.70 -4.08 -0.81
N PRO A 276 -31.80 -4.79 -1.51
CA PRO A 276 -32.02 -6.16 -2.02
C PRO A 276 -32.32 -7.20 -0.94
N LYS A 277 -31.94 -6.93 0.31
CA LYS A 277 -32.10 -7.86 1.45
C LYS A 277 -33.11 -7.39 2.49
N SER A 278 -33.87 -6.32 2.23
CA SER A 278 -34.80 -5.73 3.16
C SER A 278 -36.18 -5.60 2.52
N ASN A 279 -37.25 -5.80 3.30
CA ASN A 279 -38.61 -5.53 2.85
C ASN A 279 -39.00 -4.07 3.01
N LYS A 280 -38.22 -3.26 3.73
CA LYS A 280 -38.50 -1.86 3.99
C LYS A 280 -37.99 -1.00 2.83
N LYS A 281 -38.88 -0.17 2.26
CA LYS A 281 -38.49 0.89 1.32
C LYS A 281 -37.78 2.01 2.12
N ILE A 282 -36.65 2.46 1.66
CA ILE A 282 -35.91 3.59 2.25
C ILE A 282 -36.34 4.89 1.57
N LEU A 283 -36.63 4.86 0.26
CA LEU A 283 -37.26 5.97 -0.46
C LEU A 283 -38.53 5.46 -1.12
N ASP A 284 -39.56 6.29 -1.08
CA ASP A 284 -40.86 5.98 -1.65
C ASP A 284 -41.51 7.24 -2.24
N GLN A 285 -41.79 7.21 -3.55
CA GLN A 285 -42.49 8.27 -4.30
C GLN A 285 -41.88 9.67 -4.13
N VAL A 286 -40.57 9.80 -4.26
CA VAL A 286 -39.88 11.09 -4.18
C VAL A 286 -39.81 11.71 -5.57
N SER A 287 -40.44 12.89 -5.75
CA SER A 287 -40.53 13.60 -7.03
C SER A 287 -40.12 15.07 -6.89
N GLY A 288 -39.34 15.58 -7.85
CA GLY A 288 -38.87 16.97 -7.85
C GLY A 288 -37.81 17.25 -8.93
N THR A 289 -37.33 18.48 -8.94
CA THR A 289 -36.28 18.94 -9.88
C THR A 289 -35.22 19.74 -9.14
N ILE A 290 -33.96 19.40 -9.36
CA ILE A 290 -32.81 20.16 -8.91
C ILE A 290 -32.24 20.91 -10.14
N HIS A 291 -32.31 22.24 -10.12
CA HIS A 291 -31.88 23.07 -11.23
C HIS A 291 -30.39 23.26 -11.31
N ALA A 292 -29.89 23.41 -12.54
CA ALA A 292 -28.50 23.77 -12.80
C ALA A 292 -28.16 25.15 -12.21
N GLY A 293 -26.89 25.32 -11.79
CA GLY A 293 -26.42 26.63 -11.33
C GLY A 293 -26.97 27.06 -9.97
N SER A 294 -27.38 26.15 -9.11
CA SER A 294 -27.97 26.45 -7.80
C SER A 294 -27.37 25.59 -6.69
N LEU A 295 -27.40 26.14 -5.47
CA LEU A 295 -26.95 25.47 -4.23
C LEU A 295 -28.17 24.89 -3.51
N TRP A 296 -28.29 23.59 -3.52
CA TRP A 296 -29.39 22.82 -2.90
C TRP A 296 -28.99 22.23 -1.56
N GLY A 297 -29.82 22.41 -0.56
CA GLY A 297 -29.76 21.72 0.70
C GLY A 297 -30.64 20.46 0.71
N VAL A 298 -30.17 19.34 1.20
CA VAL A 298 -30.95 18.14 1.49
C VAL A 298 -31.00 17.96 3.00
N MET A 299 -32.18 18.16 3.57
CA MET A 299 -32.42 18.14 5.01
C MET A 299 -33.46 17.08 5.40
N GLY A 300 -33.57 16.78 6.68
CA GLY A 300 -34.51 15.80 7.22
C GLY A 300 -33.99 15.11 8.47
N ALA A 301 -34.83 14.41 9.21
CA ALA A 301 -34.44 13.67 10.41
C ALA A 301 -33.37 12.60 10.15
N SER A 302 -32.74 12.12 11.21
CA SER A 302 -31.83 10.97 11.11
C SER A 302 -32.61 9.74 10.59
N GLY A 303 -32.07 9.04 9.61
CA GLY A 303 -32.72 7.90 8.97
C GLY A 303 -33.81 8.25 7.94
N ALA A 304 -34.07 9.53 7.63
CA ALA A 304 -35.05 9.97 6.62
C ALA A 304 -34.67 9.59 5.17
N GLY A 305 -33.51 9.00 4.92
CA GLY A 305 -33.09 8.56 3.59
C GLY A 305 -32.24 9.56 2.81
N LYS A 306 -31.73 10.65 3.41
CA LYS A 306 -30.93 11.71 2.76
C LYS A 306 -29.75 11.18 1.95
N SER A 307 -28.85 10.44 2.58
CA SER A 307 -27.66 9.89 1.91
C SER A 307 -28.04 8.85 0.84
N THR A 308 -29.15 8.11 1.04
CA THR A 308 -29.67 7.18 0.02
C THR A 308 -30.19 7.95 -1.19
N PHE A 309 -30.93 9.02 -0.99
CA PHE A 309 -31.44 9.91 -2.04
C PHE A 309 -30.28 10.47 -2.89
N VAL A 310 -29.28 11.04 -2.24
CA VAL A 310 -28.10 11.58 -2.91
C VAL A 310 -27.33 10.48 -3.66
N ASN A 311 -27.16 9.28 -3.08
CA ASN A 311 -26.50 8.14 -3.75
C ASN A 311 -27.27 7.66 -5.00
N VAL A 312 -28.59 7.72 -4.98
CA VAL A 312 -29.42 7.40 -6.15
C VAL A 312 -29.27 8.46 -7.21
N LEU A 313 -29.33 9.75 -6.86
CA LEU A 313 -29.14 10.87 -7.79
C LEU A 313 -27.73 10.91 -8.42
N MET A 314 -26.71 10.40 -7.74
CA MET A 314 -25.37 10.27 -8.31
C MET A 314 -25.20 9.02 -9.20
N GLY A 315 -26.20 8.13 -9.23
CA GLY A 315 -26.10 6.86 -9.92
C GLY A 315 -25.15 5.84 -9.26
N LYS A 316 -24.77 6.06 -7.98
CA LYS A 316 -24.02 5.05 -7.19
C LYS A 316 -24.90 3.85 -6.86
N THR A 317 -26.16 4.11 -6.56
CA THR A 317 -27.17 3.10 -6.24
C THR A 317 -28.28 3.18 -7.28
N SER A 318 -28.65 2.04 -7.86
CA SER A 318 -29.77 1.99 -8.82
C SER A 318 -31.09 2.12 -8.06
N HIS A 319 -31.98 3.01 -8.51
CA HIS A 319 -33.34 3.09 -8.00
C HIS A 319 -34.13 1.80 -8.33
N THR A 320 -35.12 1.48 -7.50
CA THR A 320 -36.01 0.32 -7.70
C THR A 320 -37.34 0.69 -8.29
N GLY A 321 -37.69 1.97 -8.33
CA GLY A 321 -38.91 2.52 -8.89
C GLY A 321 -38.69 3.96 -9.35
N GLY A 322 -39.54 4.45 -10.22
CA GLY A 322 -39.53 5.82 -10.74
C GLY A 322 -38.60 6.02 -11.93
N ILE A 323 -38.53 7.28 -12.38
CA ILE A 323 -37.74 7.71 -13.53
C ILE A 323 -36.80 8.84 -13.09
N THR A 324 -35.56 8.80 -13.56
CA THR A 324 -34.60 9.89 -13.37
C THR A 324 -34.17 10.41 -14.74
N LYS A 325 -34.08 11.73 -14.87
CA LYS A 325 -33.57 12.40 -16.07
C LYS A 325 -32.46 13.36 -15.68
N VAL A 326 -31.46 13.47 -16.54
CA VAL A 326 -30.39 14.46 -16.43
C VAL A 326 -30.48 15.36 -17.64
N ASN A 327 -30.67 16.65 -17.42
CA ASN A 327 -30.89 17.61 -18.49
C ASN A 327 -32.02 17.17 -19.45
N GLY A 328 -33.17 16.71 -18.91
CA GLY A 328 -34.30 16.22 -19.71
C GLY A 328 -34.15 14.83 -20.33
N VAL A 329 -32.95 14.23 -20.31
CA VAL A 329 -32.70 12.91 -20.90
C VAL A 329 -32.87 11.82 -19.87
N ALA A 330 -33.85 10.95 -20.05
CA ALA A 330 -34.06 9.78 -19.21
C ALA A 330 -32.95 8.73 -19.41
N GLY A 331 -32.48 8.15 -18.32
CA GLY A 331 -31.49 7.10 -18.42
C GLY A 331 -30.67 6.87 -17.17
N ASN A 332 -29.69 5.97 -17.29
CA ASN A 332 -28.83 5.63 -16.17
C ASN A 332 -27.82 6.76 -15.86
N ILE A 333 -27.99 7.40 -14.70
CA ILE A 333 -27.14 8.50 -14.22
C ILE A 333 -25.66 8.10 -14.10
N SER A 334 -25.37 6.81 -13.92
CA SER A 334 -23.98 6.33 -13.81
C SER A 334 -23.12 6.65 -15.04
N LYS A 335 -23.72 7.01 -16.18
CA LYS A 335 -23.00 7.48 -17.37
C LYS A 335 -22.32 8.85 -17.16
N TYR A 336 -22.85 9.65 -16.25
CA TYR A 336 -22.39 11.02 -15.96
C TYR A 336 -21.36 11.10 -14.84
N LYS A 337 -21.00 10.00 -14.19
CA LYS A 337 -20.10 9.98 -13.03
C LYS A 337 -18.73 10.62 -13.23
N LYS A 338 -18.25 10.73 -14.49
CA LYS A 338 -16.98 11.43 -14.79
C LYS A 338 -17.08 12.96 -14.65
N ILE A 339 -18.29 13.50 -14.71
CA ILE A 339 -18.58 14.93 -14.62
C ILE A 339 -19.36 15.27 -13.33
N ILE A 340 -19.58 14.32 -12.47
CA ILE A 340 -20.17 14.50 -11.14
C ILE A 340 -19.07 14.29 -10.10
N GLY A 341 -18.87 15.26 -9.21
CA GLY A 341 -18.00 15.16 -8.05
C GLY A 341 -18.77 14.70 -6.82
N TYR A 342 -18.11 13.97 -5.92
CA TYR A 342 -18.67 13.57 -4.63
C TYR A 342 -17.68 13.75 -3.50
N VAL A 343 -18.04 14.57 -2.54
CA VAL A 343 -17.29 14.81 -1.31
C VAL A 343 -17.94 14.04 -0.17
N PRO A 344 -17.32 12.98 0.35
CA PRO A 344 -17.87 12.21 1.46
C PRO A 344 -17.77 12.98 2.79
N GLN A 345 -18.51 12.51 3.80
CA GLN A 345 -18.49 13.05 5.15
C GLN A 345 -17.08 12.98 5.74
N ASP A 346 -16.42 11.80 5.64
CA ASP A 346 -15.03 11.65 6.05
C ASP A 346 -14.08 12.23 5.01
N ASP A 347 -13.03 12.93 5.47
CA ASP A 347 -12.00 13.48 4.60
C ASP A 347 -11.01 12.40 4.16
N ILE A 348 -11.34 11.72 3.06
CA ILE A 348 -10.52 10.66 2.47
C ILE A 348 -9.42 11.31 1.63
N VAL A 349 -8.29 11.61 2.25
CA VAL A 349 -7.10 12.21 1.62
C VAL A 349 -5.86 11.39 1.97
N LEU A 350 -4.81 11.51 1.17
CA LEU A 350 -3.53 10.84 1.46
C LEU A 350 -2.70 11.68 2.42
N PRO A 351 -2.47 11.22 3.65
CA PRO A 351 -1.80 12.01 4.69
C PRO A 351 -0.32 12.28 4.37
N GLU A 352 0.33 11.41 3.61
CA GLU A 352 1.75 11.52 3.22
C GLU A 352 1.97 12.46 2.03
N MET A 353 0.88 12.91 1.40
CA MET A 353 0.95 13.84 0.27
C MET A 353 0.72 15.28 0.74
N THR A 354 1.27 16.25 0.01
CA THR A 354 0.97 17.66 0.27
C THR A 354 -0.44 18.02 -0.19
N VAL A 355 -0.94 19.16 0.25
CA VAL A 355 -2.24 19.70 -0.18
C VAL A 355 -2.29 19.77 -1.72
N ARG A 356 -1.28 20.40 -2.33
CA ARG A 356 -1.19 20.55 -3.79
C ARG A 356 -1.14 19.20 -4.51
N GLU A 357 -0.33 18.25 -4.01
CA GLU A 357 -0.17 16.94 -4.64
C GLU A 357 -1.44 16.08 -4.62
N ASN A 358 -2.22 16.12 -3.53
CA ASN A 358 -3.51 15.44 -3.46
C ASN A 358 -4.46 15.95 -4.57
N ILE A 359 -4.56 17.27 -4.70
CA ILE A 359 -5.43 17.92 -5.71
C ILE A 359 -4.90 17.66 -7.12
N LEU A 360 -3.58 17.81 -7.33
CA LEU A 360 -2.93 17.62 -8.62
C LEU A 360 -3.07 16.19 -9.15
N HIS A 361 -2.97 15.19 -8.28
CA HIS A 361 -3.15 13.80 -8.69
C HIS A 361 -4.58 13.55 -9.23
N SER A 362 -5.60 14.08 -8.55
CA SER A 362 -7.00 13.99 -9.01
C SER A 362 -7.17 14.67 -10.37
N ALA A 363 -6.59 15.87 -10.54
CA ALA A 363 -6.61 16.61 -11.80
C ALA A 363 -5.96 15.81 -12.95
N ARG A 364 -4.73 15.31 -12.75
CA ARG A 364 -3.95 14.57 -13.77
C ARG A 364 -4.65 13.33 -14.27
N ILE A 365 -5.47 12.68 -13.45
CA ILE A 365 -6.17 11.46 -13.84
C ILE A 365 -7.52 11.75 -14.49
N ARG A 366 -8.24 12.77 -14.05
CA ARG A 366 -9.66 13.01 -14.41
C ARG A 366 -9.88 14.06 -15.48
N LEU A 367 -8.94 15.01 -15.66
CA LEU A 367 -9.03 16.02 -16.71
C LEU A 367 -8.88 15.42 -18.12
N PRO A 368 -9.31 16.12 -19.16
CA PRO A 368 -9.20 15.64 -20.53
C PRO A 368 -7.76 15.32 -20.93
N ALA A 369 -7.58 14.27 -21.75
CA ALA A 369 -6.27 13.76 -22.15
C ALA A 369 -5.43 14.72 -22.99
N ASN A 370 -6.06 15.72 -23.60
CA ASN A 370 -5.42 16.74 -24.45
C ASN A 370 -4.78 17.89 -23.65
N TRP A 371 -5.01 17.97 -22.35
CA TRP A 371 -4.35 18.97 -21.51
C TRP A 371 -2.89 18.64 -21.29
N SER A 372 -2.02 19.64 -21.41
CA SER A 372 -0.61 19.54 -21.05
C SER A 372 -0.43 19.51 -19.52
N ASN A 373 0.69 19.00 -19.05
CA ASN A 373 0.99 19.00 -17.61
C ASN A 373 1.05 20.42 -17.04
N SER A 374 1.56 21.39 -17.80
CA SER A 374 1.62 22.80 -17.36
C SER A 374 0.24 23.42 -17.19
N GLU A 375 -0.68 23.12 -18.10
CA GLU A 375 -2.09 23.57 -17.99
C GLU A 375 -2.79 22.95 -16.77
N ILE A 376 -2.57 21.67 -16.52
CA ILE A 376 -3.11 20.98 -15.36
C ILE A 376 -2.55 21.58 -14.06
N GLU A 377 -1.25 21.85 -14.00
CA GLU A 377 -0.61 22.45 -12.83
C GLU A 377 -1.10 23.88 -12.58
N HIS A 378 -1.24 24.67 -13.64
CA HIS A 378 -1.78 26.03 -13.56
C HIS A 378 -3.24 26.02 -13.05
N HIS A 379 -4.10 25.15 -13.60
CA HIS A 379 -5.46 24.95 -13.12
C HIS A 379 -5.52 24.60 -11.63
N VAL A 380 -4.64 23.70 -11.18
CA VAL A 380 -4.57 23.32 -9.77
C VAL A 380 -4.07 24.47 -8.89
N ASP A 381 -3.10 25.25 -9.33
CA ASP A 381 -2.57 26.38 -8.55
C ASP A 381 -3.64 27.47 -8.39
N ILE A 382 -4.42 27.76 -9.42
CA ILE A 382 -5.57 28.66 -9.35
C ILE A 382 -6.62 28.10 -8.37
N LEU A 383 -6.97 26.84 -8.47
CA LEU A 383 -7.94 26.20 -7.59
C LEU A 383 -7.50 26.24 -6.12
N VAL A 384 -6.22 25.96 -5.85
CA VAL A 384 -5.63 26.05 -4.51
C VAL A 384 -5.74 27.48 -3.95
N SER A 385 -5.55 28.47 -4.79
CA SER A 385 -5.73 29.88 -4.41
C SER A 385 -7.20 30.20 -4.12
N CYS A 386 -8.11 29.82 -4.99
CA CYS A 386 -9.56 29.98 -4.80
C CYS A 386 -10.07 29.36 -3.49
N LEU A 387 -9.52 28.20 -3.12
CA LEU A 387 -9.85 27.52 -1.87
C LEU A 387 -9.10 28.07 -0.65
N GLN A 388 -8.32 29.15 -0.80
CA GLN A 388 -7.50 29.74 0.27
C GLN A 388 -6.50 28.77 0.90
N LEU A 389 -5.96 27.86 0.12
CA LEU A 389 -4.99 26.85 0.54
C LEU A 389 -3.55 27.20 0.16
N SER A 390 -3.31 28.36 -0.47
CA SER A 390 -1.98 28.77 -0.98
C SER A 390 -0.90 28.80 0.10
N HIS A 391 -1.25 29.17 1.33
CA HIS A 391 -0.33 29.24 2.46
C HIS A 391 0.10 27.85 3.01
N VAL A 392 -0.68 26.79 2.72
CA VAL A 392 -0.43 25.42 3.16
C VAL A 392 -0.21 24.43 1.99
N LYS A 393 -0.13 24.93 0.75
CA LYS A 393 -0.08 24.09 -0.46
C LYS A 393 1.04 23.04 -0.45
N ASP A 394 2.18 23.38 0.13
CA ASP A 394 3.36 22.52 0.21
C ASP A 394 3.45 21.76 1.56
N SER A 395 2.48 21.96 2.45
CA SER A 395 2.39 21.23 3.71
C SER A 395 1.78 19.85 3.49
N LEU A 396 2.26 18.84 4.23
CA LEU A 396 1.63 17.52 4.27
C LEU A 396 0.23 17.67 4.88
N VAL A 397 -0.70 16.82 4.44
CA VAL A 397 -2.04 16.83 5.03
C VAL A 397 -2.04 16.26 6.45
N GLY A 398 -1.24 15.21 6.70
CA GLY A 398 -1.18 14.52 7.97
C GLY A 398 -2.39 13.61 8.23
N SER A 399 -2.24 12.68 9.19
CA SER A 399 -3.30 11.76 9.59
C SER A 399 -4.26 12.43 10.60
N PRO A 400 -5.47 11.88 10.82
CA PRO A 400 -6.38 12.39 11.86
C PRO A 400 -5.78 12.41 13.27
N GLY A 401 -4.92 11.41 13.60
CA GLY A 401 -4.23 11.36 14.89
C GLY A 401 -2.97 12.22 15.00
N ALA A 402 -2.44 12.75 13.87
CA ALA A 402 -1.29 13.64 13.80
C ALA A 402 -1.53 14.67 12.69
N PRO A 403 -2.46 15.62 12.86
CA PRO A 403 -2.83 16.59 11.85
C PRO A 403 -1.72 17.62 11.65
N VAL A 404 -1.43 17.95 10.38
CA VAL A 404 -0.48 19.02 10.02
C VAL A 404 -1.25 20.28 9.56
N ILE A 405 -2.46 20.09 9.03
CA ILE A 405 -3.37 21.14 8.62
C ILE A 405 -4.67 21.07 9.42
N SER A 406 -5.40 22.18 9.53
CA SER A 406 -6.68 22.23 10.27
C SER A 406 -7.76 21.35 9.62
N GLY A 407 -8.81 21.00 10.37
CA GLY A 407 -9.98 20.25 9.87
C GLY A 407 -10.63 20.96 8.69
N GLY A 408 -10.85 22.29 8.77
CA GLY A 408 -11.41 23.07 7.67
C GLY A 408 -10.51 23.09 6.42
N GLN A 409 -9.18 23.18 6.60
CA GLN A 409 -8.26 23.07 5.47
C GLN A 409 -8.31 21.68 4.84
N ARG A 410 -8.39 20.63 5.65
CA ARG A 410 -8.52 19.24 5.15
C ARG A 410 -9.81 19.04 4.38
N LYS A 411 -10.94 19.56 4.85
CA LYS A 411 -12.21 19.55 4.13
C LYS A 411 -12.10 20.27 2.79
N ARG A 412 -11.46 21.45 2.76
CA ARG A 412 -11.21 22.18 1.50
C ARG A 412 -10.31 21.39 0.53
N VAL A 413 -9.32 20.64 1.04
CA VAL A 413 -8.53 19.71 0.19
C VAL A 413 -9.43 18.65 -0.42
N SER A 414 -10.31 18.02 0.38
CA SER A 414 -11.25 17.01 -0.11
C SER A 414 -12.19 17.56 -1.19
N ILE A 415 -12.70 18.77 -1.00
CA ILE A 415 -13.50 19.51 -1.99
C ILE A 415 -12.65 19.82 -3.23
N GLY A 416 -11.42 20.33 -3.04
CA GLY A 416 -10.49 20.65 -4.11
C GLY A 416 -10.12 19.47 -5.00
N MET A 417 -9.98 18.28 -4.43
CA MET A 417 -9.75 17.05 -5.20
C MET A 417 -10.90 16.73 -6.16
N GLU A 418 -12.15 17.05 -5.77
CA GLU A 418 -13.30 16.85 -6.66
C GLU A 418 -13.44 17.97 -7.70
N LEU A 419 -13.26 19.23 -7.28
CA LEU A 419 -13.30 20.39 -8.17
C LEU A 419 -12.18 20.38 -9.22
N ALA A 420 -11.01 19.82 -8.89
CA ALA A 420 -9.89 19.67 -9.80
C ALA A 420 -10.21 18.84 -11.06
N ALA A 421 -11.24 18.02 -11.01
CA ALA A 421 -11.76 17.30 -12.17
C ALA A 421 -12.70 18.16 -13.05
N ALA A 422 -12.90 19.43 -12.74
CA ALA A 422 -13.86 20.32 -13.40
C ALA A 422 -15.25 19.67 -13.56
N PRO A 423 -15.94 19.30 -12.46
CA PRO A 423 -17.25 18.66 -12.52
C PRO A 423 -18.34 19.67 -12.92
N MET A 424 -19.45 19.20 -13.47
CA MET A 424 -20.65 20.00 -13.72
C MET A 424 -21.63 19.99 -12.54
N ALA A 425 -21.57 18.97 -11.71
CA ALA A 425 -22.33 18.89 -10.47
C ALA A 425 -21.46 18.32 -9.35
N VAL A 426 -21.64 18.82 -8.12
CA VAL A 426 -20.94 18.34 -6.93
C VAL A 426 -21.96 18.02 -5.85
N PHE A 427 -21.85 16.81 -5.32
CA PHE A 427 -22.62 16.35 -4.18
C PHE A 427 -21.71 16.30 -2.95
N LEU A 428 -22.16 16.88 -1.84
CA LEU A 428 -21.41 16.93 -0.59
C LEU A 428 -22.24 16.30 0.53
N ASP A 429 -21.59 15.43 1.30
CA ASP A 429 -22.19 14.80 2.47
C ASP A 429 -21.67 15.49 3.73
N GLU A 430 -22.49 16.27 4.38
CA GLU A 430 -22.20 17.05 5.59
C GLU A 430 -20.87 17.85 5.55
N PRO A 431 -20.67 18.76 4.60
CA PRO A 431 -19.38 19.44 4.42
C PRO A 431 -19.00 20.38 5.58
N THR A 432 -19.91 20.68 6.45
CA THR A 432 -19.76 21.58 7.62
C THR A 432 -19.60 20.84 8.93
N SER A 433 -19.79 19.51 8.95
CA SER A 433 -19.71 18.70 10.16
C SER A 433 -18.28 18.69 10.73
N GLY A 434 -18.16 18.88 12.05
CA GLY A 434 -16.87 18.89 12.76
C GLY A 434 -16.01 20.12 12.51
N LEU A 435 -16.59 21.21 11.98
CA LEU A 435 -15.90 22.47 11.74
C LEU A 435 -16.40 23.56 12.68
N ASP A 436 -15.52 24.53 12.96
CA ASP A 436 -15.92 25.78 13.61
C ASP A 436 -16.81 26.64 12.69
N ALA A 437 -17.55 27.56 13.29
CA ALA A 437 -18.54 28.39 12.58
C ALA A 437 -17.93 29.14 11.39
N THR A 438 -16.75 29.71 11.58
CA THR A 438 -16.07 30.54 10.57
C THR A 438 -15.62 29.68 9.38
N ALA A 439 -15.06 28.48 9.65
CA ALA A 439 -14.66 27.55 8.59
C ALA A 439 -15.89 27.03 7.83
N ALA A 440 -16.98 26.70 8.53
CA ALA A 440 -18.23 26.25 7.91
C ALA A 440 -18.84 27.33 7.01
N ALA A 441 -18.97 28.56 7.49
CA ALA A 441 -19.48 29.71 6.71
C ALA A 441 -18.60 29.98 5.47
N SER A 442 -17.24 29.92 5.63
CA SER A 442 -16.32 30.10 4.51
C SER A 442 -16.44 29.02 3.43
N ILE A 443 -16.67 27.78 3.82
CA ILE A 443 -16.90 26.69 2.85
C ILE A 443 -18.22 26.91 2.11
N MET A 444 -19.28 27.25 2.83
CA MET A 444 -20.61 27.48 2.22
C MET A 444 -20.62 28.69 1.28
N SER A 445 -19.91 29.78 1.63
CA SER A 445 -19.78 30.94 0.73
C SER A 445 -19.01 30.57 -0.55
N THR A 446 -17.95 29.73 -0.42
CA THR A 446 -17.23 29.19 -1.59
C THR A 446 -18.16 28.36 -2.48
N LEU A 447 -18.94 27.45 -1.90
CA LEU A 447 -19.91 26.64 -2.64
C LEU A 447 -20.98 27.48 -3.31
N LYS A 448 -21.47 28.51 -2.62
CA LYS A 448 -22.44 29.47 -3.17
C LYS A 448 -21.87 30.23 -4.37
N ALA A 449 -20.63 30.68 -4.29
CA ALA A 449 -19.98 31.35 -5.41
C ALA A 449 -19.85 30.40 -6.62
N LEU A 450 -19.47 29.13 -6.39
CA LEU A 450 -19.39 28.12 -7.44
C LEU A 450 -20.76 27.81 -8.08
N SER A 451 -21.84 27.80 -7.30
CA SER A 451 -23.18 27.61 -7.87
C SER A 451 -23.60 28.77 -8.76
N ARG A 452 -23.29 30.01 -8.39
CA ARG A 452 -23.56 31.20 -9.21
C ARG A 452 -22.79 31.18 -10.55
N LEU A 453 -21.63 30.47 -10.59
CA LEU A 453 -20.93 30.27 -11.85
C LEU A 453 -21.55 29.18 -12.74
N GLY A 454 -22.73 28.66 -12.34
CA GLY A 454 -23.50 27.69 -13.11
C GLY A 454 -23.33 26.22 -12.68
N MET A 455 -22.46 25.92 -11.73
CA MET A 455 -22.26 24.55 -11.22
C MET A 455 -23.43 24.12 -10.33
N THR A 456 -23.93 22.91 -10.51
CA THR A 456 -25.01 22.39 -9.63
C THR A 456 -24.37 21.81 -8.37
N ILE A 457 -24.80 22.33 -7.22
CA ILE A 457 -24.26 21.90 -5.93
C ILE A 457 -25.40 21.37 -5.06
N VAL A 458 -25.27 20.14 -4.60
CA VAL A 458 -26.23 19.49 -3.71
C VAL A 458 -25.52 19.08 -2.44
N THR A 459 -25.94 19.61 -1.31
CA THR A 459 -25.31 19.37 -0.02
C THR A 459 -26.29 18.77 0.97
N ILE A 460 -25.92 17.68 1.61
CA ILE A 460 -26.63 17.19 2.79
C ILE A 460 -26.19 18.04 3.97
N ILE A 461 -27.12 18.64 4.65
CA ILE A 461 -26.84 19.50 5.80
C ILE A 461 -27.65 18.98 6.99
N HIS A 462 -27.00 18.94 8.15
CA HIS A 462 -27.61 18.59 9.42
C HIS A 462 -27.57 19.80 10.33
N GLN A 463 -28.73 20.29 10.81
CA GLN A 463 -28.88 21.41 11.73
C GLN A 463 -28.00 22.63 11.39
N PRO A 464 -28.19 23.27 10.23
CA PRO A 464 -27.35 24.40 9.84
C PRO A 464 -27.62 25.61 10.72
N ARG A 465 -26.60 26.44 10.97
CA ARG A 465 -26.81 27.79 11.49
C ARG A 465 -27.62 28.63 10.52
N GLN A 466 -28.27 29.66 11.00
CA GLN A 466 -29.10 30.53 10.19
C GLN A 466 -28.40 31.08 8.96
N GLU A 467 -27.16 31.58 9.11
CA GLU A 467 -26.33 32.10 7.99
C GLU A 467 -26.12 31.08 6.88
N ILE A 468 -25.90 29.81 7.27
CA ILE A 468 -25.70 28.71 6.33
C ILE A 468 -27.01 28.35 5.63
N PHE A 469 -28.11 28.35 6.39
CA PHE A 469 -29.44 28.06 5.87
C PHE A 469 -29.87 29.09 4.83
N GLU A 470 -29.75 30.37 5.13
CA GLU A 470 -30.07 31.51 4.23
C GLU A 470 -29.17 31.56 2.98
N SER A 471 -28.00 30.94 3.02
CA SER A 471 -27.12 30.84 1.86
C SER A 471 -27.58 29.87 0.78
N LEU A 472 -28.52 28.98 1.09
CA LEU A 472 -29.07 28.00 0.15
C LEU A 472 -30.03 28.69 -0.84
N ASP A 473 -30.07 28.18 -2.08
CA ASP A 473 -31.06 28.63 -3.08
C ASP A 473 -32.37 27.87 -2.92
N SER A 474 -32.26 26.58 -2.67
CA SER A 474 -33.39 25.67 -2.62
C SER A 474 -33.14 24.49 -1.67
N LEU A 475 -34.22 23.87 -1.26
CA LEU A 475 -34.19 22.78 -0.29
C LEU A 475 -35.00 21.58 -0.79
N VAL A 476 -34.46 20.38 -0.45
CA VAL A 476 -35.20 19.13 -0.47
C VAL A 476 -35.35 18.67 0.97
N LEU A 477 -36.58 18.53 1.45
CA LEU A 477 -36.85 18.10 2.80
C LEU A 477 -37.45 16.70 2.79
N LEU A 478 -36.81 15.75 3.46
CA LEU A 478 -37.21 14.36 3.49
C LEU A 478 -37.71 13.94 4.89
N GLY A 479 -38.81 13.25 4.96
CA GLY A 479 -39.29 12.58 6.16
C GLY A 479 -39.69 11.14 5.86
N GLN A 480 -39.22 10.18 6.64
CA GLN A 480 -39.58 8.76 6.52
C GLN A 480 -39.41 8.19 5.09
N GLY A 481 -38.44 8.68 4.34
CA GLY A 481 -38.18 8.26 2.95
C GLY A 481 -39.08 8.91 1.89
N ARG A 482 -39.92 9.90 2.25
CA ARG A 482 -40.83 10.64 1.37
C ARG A 482 -40.54 12.13 1.39
N MET A 483 -41.07 12.83 0.39
CA MET A 483 -40.87 14.27 0.25
C MET A 483 -41.84 15.02 1.17
N ILE A 484 -41.32 16.01 1.91
CA ILE A 484 -42.10 16.96 2.71
C ILE A 484 -42.12 18.32 2.02
N TYR A 485 -41.01 18.72 1.39
CA TYR A 485 -40.89 19.97 0.68
C TYR A 485 -39.81 19.88 -0.39
N CYS A 486 -40.02 20.51 -1.52
CA CYS A 486 -39.02 20.73 -2.57
C CYS A 486 -39.24 22.10 -3.20
N GLY A 487 -38.31 23.02 -3.04
CA GLY A 487 -38.46 24.36 -3.57
C GLY A 487 -37.48 25.37 -2.98
N PRO A 488 -37.67 26.66 -3.29
CA PRO A 488 -36.77 27.74 -2.83
C PRO A 488 -36.76 27.84 -1.31
N GLU A 489 -35.58 28.17 -0.75
CA GLU A 489 -35.39 28.34 0.71
C GLU A 489 -36.38 29.31 1.30
N ARG A 490 -36.57 30.49 0.67
CA ARG A 490 -37.49 31.53 1.13
C ARG A 490 -38.97 31.10 1.18
N GLY A 491 -39.33 30.07 0.47
CA GLY A 491 -40.69 29.52 0.42
C GLY A 491 -41.03 28.55 1.53
N ILE A 492 -40.06 28.10 2.33
CA ILE A 492 -40.26 27.00 3.26
C ILE A 492 -41.00 27.47 4.53
N GLN A 493 -40.59 28.58 5.14
CA GLN A 493 -41.23 29.13 6.31
C GLN A 493 -42.72 29.49 6.03
N PRO A 494 -43.07 30.23 4.94
CA PRO A 494 -44.47 30.45 4.57
C PRO A 494 -45.24 29.15 4.34
N HIS A 495 -44.59 28.10 3.79
CA HIS A 495 -45.23 26.82 3.61
C HIS A 495 -45.67 26.18 4.92
N PHE A 496 -44.80 26.15 5.93
CA PHE A 496 -45.10 25.58 7.24
C PHE A 496 -46.11 26.48 8.03
N GLN A 497 -45.99 27.79 7.91
CA GLN A 497 -46.93 28.71 8.49
C GLN A 497 -48.35 28.53 7.89
N GLY A 498 -48.43 28.30 6.58
CA GLY A 498 -49.69 27.96 5.91
C GLY A 498 -50.31 26.66 6.37
N LEU A 499 -49.51 25.74 6.94
CA LEU A 499 -49.97 24.52 7.59
C LEU A 499 -50.33 24.72 9.07
N GLY A 500 -50.16 25.95 9.59
CA GLY A 500 -50.52 26.32 10.97
C GLY A 500 -49.40 26.05 11.98
N PHE A 501 -48.16 25.98 11.56
CA PHE A 501 -47.02 25.93 12.47
C PHE A 501 -46.50 27.34 12.74
N ASP A 502 -46.25 27.64 14.01
CA ASP A 502 -45.65 28.89 14.43
C ASP A 502 -44.13 28.83 14.45
N PHE A 503 -43.51 29.90 14.00
CA PHE A 503 -42.04 30.09 14.07
C PHE A 503 -41.78 31.21 15.07
N PRO A 504 -41.27 30.90 16.28
CA PRO A 504 -40.99 31.93 17.28
C PRO A 504 -39.97 32.95 16.78
N ASP A 505 -40.17 34.23 17.14
CA ASP A 505 -39.21 35.28 16.79
C ASP A 505 -37.82 34.98 17.31
N HIS A 506 -36.80 35.32 16.52
CA HIS A 506 -35.39 35.09 16.82
C HIS A 506 -34.96 33.61 16.92
N THR A 507 -35.75 32.66 16.51
CA THR A 507 -35.35 31.26 16.38
C THR A 507 -34.83 30.96 14.96
N ASN A 508 -33.83 30.10 14.87
CA ASN A 508 -33.35 29.63 13.56
C ASN A 508 -34.48 28.80 12.88
N PRO A 509 -34.98 29.19 11.71
CA PRO A 509 -36.01 28.43 10.99
C PRO A 509 -35.60 26.98 10.71
N ALA A 510 -34.32 26.73 10.54
CA ALA A 510 -33.80 25.38 10.29
C ALA A 510 -33.98 24.45 11.50
N ASP A 511 -33.84 24.97 12.72
CA ASP A 511 -34.01 24.20 13.96
C ASP A 511 -35.48 23.89 14.19
N VAL A 512 -36.36 24.88 14.01
CA VAL A 512 -37.81 24.69 14.09
C VAL A 512 -38.28 23.60 13.12
N MET A 513 -37.88 23.68 11.88
CA MET A 513 -38.18 22.64 10.89
C MET A 513 -37.58 21.27 11.27
N GLY A 514 -36.36 21.25 11.81
CA GLY A 514 -35.71 20.06 12.30
C GLY A 514 -36.56 19.33 13.34
N ASP A 515 -37.04 20.06 14.33
CA ASP A 515 -37.91 19.56 15.40
C ASP A 515 -39.27 19.06 14.85
N ILE A 516 -39.90 19.83 13.96
CA ILE A 516 -41.16 19.42 13.32
C ILE A 516 -40.99 18.08 12.59
N ILE A 517 -39.91 17.91 11.85
CA ILE A 517 -39.64 16.69 11.08
C ILE A 517 -39.15 15.54 11.98
N ALA A 518 -38.55 15.83 13.11
CA ALA A 518 -38.18 14.83 14.11
C ALA A 518 -39.40 14.23 14.83
N GLY A 519 -40.57 14.89 14.73
CA GLY A 519 -41.81 14.46 15.34
C GLY A 519 -42.27 15.31 16.52
N GLU A 520 -41.54 16.38 16.84
CA GLU A 520 -41.83 17.32 17.94
C GLU A 520 -42.70 18.51 17.48
N GLY A 521 -43.35 18.40 16.34
CA GLY A 521 -44.12 19.48 15.73
C GLY A 521 -45.26 20.02 16.58
N ARG A 522 -45.69 19.29 17.64
CA ARG A 522 -46.70 19.75 18.59
C ARG A 522 -46.29 20.99 19.39
N HIS A 523 -45.02 21.24 19.58
CA HIS A 523 -44.49 22.44 20.21
C HIS A 523 -44.83 23.69 19.41
N TYR A 524 -44.84 23.57 18.09
CA TYR A 524 -45.05 24.66 17.14
C TYR A 524 -46.47 24.69 16.56
N LYS A 525 -47.28 23.63 16.77
CA LYS A 525 -48.66 23.52 16.36
C LYS A 525 -49.48 22.83 17.43
N PRO A 526 -49.97 23.54 18.46
CA PRO A 526 -50.68 22.95 19.61
C PRO A 526 -52.03 22.32 19.26
N LYS A 527 -52.70 22.80 18.19
CA LYS A 527 -53.99 22.33 17.75
C LYS A 527 -53.93 21.72 16.34
N GLY A 528 -54.48 20.54 16.19
CA GLY A 528 -54.50 19.81 14.92
C GLY A 528 -53.45 18.74 14.77
N ASP A 529 -53.35 18.18 13.57
CA ASP A 529 -52.35 17.15 13.27
C ASP A 529 -51.00 17.80 12.96
N ALA A 530 -49.98 17.46 13.77
CA ALA A 530 -48.60 17.91 13.66
C ALA A 530 -47.66 16.75 13.28
N SER A 531 -48.19 15.62 12.81
CA SER A 531 -47.41 14.43 12.47
C SER A 531 -46.65 14.63 11.17
N VAL A 532 -45.51 13.94 11.08
CA VAL A 532 -44.71 13.89 9.84
C VAL A 532 -45.52 13.35 8.67
N GLN A 533 -46.43 12.40 8.94
CA GLN A 533 -47.29 11.82 7.91
C GLN A 533 -48.26 12.87 7.33
N TYR A 534 -48.81 13.77 8.15
CA TYR A 534 -49.66 14.88 7.71
C TYR A 534 -48.91 15.80 6.73
N LEU A 535 -47.62 16.09 7.01
CA LEU A 535 -46.78 16.90 6.11
C LEU A 535 -46.55 16.23 4.77
N ILE A 536 -46.28 14.93 4.79
CA ILE A 536 -46.08 14.12 3.59
C ILE A 536 -47.34 14.09 2.74
N ASP A 537 -48.51 13.80 3.36
CA ASP A 537 -49.77 13.69 2.65
C ASP A 537 -50.22 15.03 2.05
N HIS A 538 -49.94 16.13 2.77
CA HIS A 538 -50.22 17.48 2.26
C HIS A 538 -49.36 17.80 1.05
N TRP A 539 -48.03 17.49 1.10
CA TRP A 539 -47.14 17.74 -0.02
C TRP A 539 -47.51 16.90 -1.24
N GLN A 540 -47.91 15.63 -1.05
CA GLN A 540 -48.37 14.77 -2.15
C GLN A 540 -49.64 15.32 -2.82
N ARG A 541 -50.64 15.79 -2.06
CA ARG A 541 -51.84 16.45 -2.61
C ARG A 541 -51.45 17.68 -3.43
N LYS A 542 -50.59 18.55 -2.90
CA LYS A 542 -50.12 19.73 -3.59
C LYS A 542 -49.40 19.42 -4.92
N GLN A 543 -48.66 18.30 -4.98
CA GLN A 543 -48.07 17.82 -6.22
C GLN A 543 -49.11 17.30 -7.21
N GLN A 544 -50.15 16.62 -6.77
CA GLN A 544 -51.23 16.13 -7.61
C GLN A 544 -52.12 17.26 -8.18
N ASP A 545 -52.36 18.29 -7.41
CA ASP A 545 -53.15 19.46 -7.84
C ASP A 545 -52.43 20.39 -8.82
N GLY A 546 -51.20 20.03 -9.23
CA GLY A 546 -50.42 20.80 -10.20
C GLY A 546 -49.91 22.17 -9.70
N SER A 547 -50.31 22.63 -8.52
CA SER A 547 -49.90 23.92 -7.95
C SER A 547 -48.44 23.98 -7.53
N ALA A 548 -47.78 22.81 -7.39
CA ALA A 548 -46.33 22.70 -7.22
C ALA A 548 -45.55 22.81 -8.54
N SER A 549 -46.21 22.65 -9.68
CA SER A 549 -45.61 22.60 -11.00
C SER A 549 -45.47 23.95 -11.70
N GLU A 550 -46.27 24.96 -11.34
CA GLU A 550 -46.26 26.25 -12.03
C GLU A 550 -44.94 27.02 -11.93
N ASN A 551 -44.15 26.82 -10.86
CA ASN A 551 -42.83 27.45 -10.71
C ASN A 551 -41.69 26.69 -11.39
N TYR A 552 -41.93 25.48 -11.93
CA TYR A 552 -40.88 24.62 -12.49
C TYR A 552 -40.97 24.39 -14.01
N ALA A 553 -41.97 24.96 -14.68
CA ALA A 553 -42.31 24.65 -16.07
C ALA A 553 -41.43 25.29 -17.16
N LYS A 554 -40.31 25.93 -16.81
CA LYS A 554 -39.31 26.38 -17.79
C LYS A 554 -38.13 25.46 -17.83
N THR A 555 -38.33 24.18 -18.04
CA THR A 555 -37.26 23.28 -18.45
C THR A 555 -36.92 23.61 -19.90
N ALA A 556 -35.77 24.25 -20.10
CA ALA A 556 -35.25 24.41 -21.44
C ALA A 556 -35.01 23.01 -22.03
N THR A 557 -35.83 22.64 -23.00
CA THR A 557 -35.62 21.42 -23.80
C THR A 557 -34.28 21.51 -24.46
N ILE A 558 -33.33 20.71 -23.93
CA ILE A 558 -31.97 20.64 -24.49
C ILE A 558 -32.05 20.07 -25.90
N SER A 559 -31.44 20.75 -26.84
CA SER A 559 -31.39 20.31 -28.22
C SER A 559 -30.59 18.98 -28.33
N MET A 560 -30.95 18.17 -29.32
CA MET A 560 -30.27 16.89 -29.57
C MET A 560 -28.75 17.07 -29.84
N GLY A 561 -28.35 18.25 -30.29
CA GLY A 561 -26.96 18.67 -30.48
C GLY A 561 -26.20 18.82 -29.17
N GLU A 562 -26.80 19.36 -28.12
CA GLU A 562 -26.16 19.56 -26.79
C GLU A 562 -25.95 18.23 -26.06
N THR A 563 -26.86 17.25 -26.22
CA THR A 563 -26.70 15.90 -25.65
C THR A 563 -25.56 15.14 -26.31
N ASN A 564 -25.36 15.28 -27.61
CA ASN A 564 -24.23 14.70 -28.33
C ASN A 564 -22.89 15.36 -27.95
N ALA A 565 -22.85 16.66 -27.75
CA ALA A 565 -21.69 17.39 -27.27
C ALA A 565 -21.30 16.96 -25.85
N LEU A 566 -22.27 16.81 -24.96
CA LEU A 566 -22.03 16.32 -23.59
C LEU A 566 -21.49 14.89 -23.58
N SER A 567 -22.03 14.01 -24.42
CA SER A 567 -21.54 12.63 -24.53
C SER A 567 -20.10 12.56 -25.06
N ALA A 568 -19.73 13.43 -26.01
CA ALA A 568 -18.37 13.56 -26.52
C ALA A 568 -17.41 14.05 -25.44
N THR A 569 -17.80 15.07 -24.67
CA THR A 569 -17.01 15.60 -23.54
C THR A 569 -16.76 14.53 -22.49
N ILE A 570 -17.76 13.72 -22.13
CA ILE A 570 -17.62 12.61 -21.16
C ILE A 570 -16.63 11.56 -21.66
N LYS A 571 -16.64 11.23 -22.97
CA LYS A 571 -15.71 10.26 -23.56
C LYS A 571 -14.27 10.75 -23.57
N GLN A 572 -14.03 12.03 -23.78
CA GLN A 572 -12.70 12.64 -23.82
C GLN A 572 -12.07 12.78 -22.42
N ARG A 573 -12.85 12.66 -21.33
CA ARG A 573 -12.36 12.80 -19.97
C ARG A 573 -11.60 11.60 -19.47
N GLY A 574 -10.51 11.89 -18.80
CA GLY A 574 -9.60 10.96 -18.14
C GLY A 574 -8.34 10.71 -18.96
N ALA A 575 -7.22 10.69 -18.26
CA ALA A 575 -5.93 10.33 -18.84
C ALA A 575 -5.98 8.90 -19.41
N PRO A 576 -5.25 8.59 -20.51
CA PRO A 576 -5.14 7.22 -21.02
C PRO A 576 -4.50 6.31 -19.96
N TRP A 577 -4.86 5.03 -19.99
CA TRP A 577 -4.52 4.06 -18.94
C TRP A 577 -3.02 3.97 -18.63
N PHE A 578 -2.15 4.11 -19.63
CA PHE A 578 -0.69 4.07 -19.45
C PHE A 578 -0.16 5.31 -18.70
N LYS A 579 -0.71 6.53 -18.97
CA LYS A 579 -0.39 7.73 -18.19
C LYS A 579 -0.88 7.58 -16.74
N GLN A 580 -2.04 6.95 -16.54
CA GLN A 580 -2.53 6.67 -15.20
C GLN A 580 -1.61 5.71 -14.44
N ILE A 581 -1.03 4.67 -15.08
CA ILE A 581 0.00 3.82 -14.46
C ILE A 581 1.17 4.67 -13.97
N TYR A 582 1.69 5.55 -14.84
CA TYR A 582 2.81 6.41 -14.48
C TYR A 582 2.50 7.33 -13.30
N PHE A 583 1.34 7.99 -13.29
CA PHE A 583 0.97 8.87 -12.19
C PHE A 583 0.73 8.12 -10.87
N CYS A 584 0.12 6.94 -10.93
CA CYS A 584 -0.04 6.09 -9.75
C CYS A 584 1.30 5.57 -9.24
N PHE A 585 2.20 5.18 -10.13
CA PHE A 585 3.57 4.78 -9.79
C PHE A 585 4.34 5.92 -9.11
N GLN A 586 4.36 7.11 -9.72
CA GLN A 586 5.03 8.30 -9.17
C GLN A 586 4.48 8.65 -7.77
N ARG A 587 3.15 8.68 -7.62
CA ARG A 587 2.50 8.94 -6.33
C ARG A 587 2.95 7.93 -5.28
N SER A 588 2.90 6.66 -5.63
CA SER A 588 3.25 5.59 -4.70
C SER A 588 4.73 5.61 -4.29
N LEU A 589 5.64 5.96 -5.20
CA LEU A 589 7.06 6.16 -4.86
C LEU A 589 7.25 7.31 -3.88
N VAL A 590 6.58 8.45 -4.13
CA VAL A 590 6.66 9.62 -3.22
C VAL A 590 6.14 9.27 -1.84
N GLN A 591 5.04 8.53 -1.74
CA GLN A 591 4.50 8.06 -0.47
C GLN A 591 5.49 7.16 0.27
N GLN A 592 6.03 6.14 -0.41
CA GLN A 592 7.02 5.23 0.19
C GLN A 592 8.26 5.98 0.66
N TYR A 593 8.75 6.93 -0.12
CA TYR A 593 9.89 7.76 0.23
C TYR A 593 9.62 8.62 1.49
N ARG A 594 8.39 9.12 1.65
CA ARG A 594 8.01 9.93 2.82
C ARG A 594 7.74 9.11 4.08
N MET A 595 7.40 7.84 3.93
CA MET A 595 7.21 6.90 5.04
C MET A 595 8.55 6.32 5.54
N LYS A 596 9.53 7.22 5.80
CA LYS A 596 10.92 6.87 6.11
C LYS A 596 11.05 5.90 7.28
N SER A 597 10.31 6.14 8.36
CA SER A 597 10.35 5.29 9.56
C SER A 597 9.98 3.85 9.25
N SER A 598 8.89 3.62 8.52
CA SER A 598 8.46 2.27 8.11
C SER A 598 9.46 1.61 7.16
N PHE A 599 10.06 2.40 6.26
CA PHE A 599 11.04 1.91 5.30
C PHE A 599 12.33 1.44 5.98
N TYR A 600 12.95 2.28 6.83
CA TYR A 600 14.17 1.90 7.55
C TYR A 600 13.94 0.78 8.55
N PHE A 601 12.77 0.74 9.18
CA PHE A 601 12.39 -0.36 10.07
C PHE A 601 12.35 -1.70 9.31
N GLU A 602 11.78 -1.73 8.13
CA GLU A 602 11.74 -2.94 7.28
C GLU A 602 13.12 -3.41 6.87
N LEU A 603 14.00 -2.49 6.44
CA LEU A 603 15.38 -2.82 6.10
C LEU A 603 16.13 -3.38 7.33
N GLY A 604 15.95 -2.76 8.48
CA GLY A 604 16.57 -3.21 9.74
C GLY A 604 16.07 -4.58 10.18
N VAL A 605 14.77 -4.85 10.08
CA VAL A 605 14.19 -6.17 10.40
C VAL A 605 14.70 -7.23 9.42
N GLY A 606 14.79 -6.91 8.12
CA GLY A 606 15.35 -7.81 7.12
C GLY A 606 16.83 -8.14 7.38
N ALA A 607 17.64 -7.12 7.67
CA ALA A 607 19.03 -7.31 8.05
C ALA A 607 19.20 -8.15 9.31
N MET A 608 18.41 -7.86 10.35
CA MET A 608 18.44 -8.59 11.61
C MET A 608 18.02 -10.06 11.43
N ALA A 609 16.97 -10.32 10.66
CA ALA A 609 16.53 -11.68 10.38
C ALA A 609 17.61 -12.47 9.62
N GLY A 610 18.23 -11.87 8.58
CA GLY A 610 19.35 -12.47 7.87
C GLY A 610 20.56 -12.74 8.79
N PHE A 611 20.88 -11.79 9.68
CA PHE A 611 21.94 -11.91 10.66
C PHE A 611 21.69 -13.08 11.64
N LEU A 612 20.49 -13.16 12.21
CA LEU A 612 20.14 -14.20 13.20
C LEU A 612 20.19 -15.61 12.59
N ILE A 613 19.66 -15.78 11.36
CA ILE A 613 19.70 -17.07 10.67
C ILE A 613 21.15 -17.40 10.27
N GLY A 614 21.89 -16.41 9.77
CA GLY A 614 23.29 -16.59 9.45
C GLY A 614 24.12 -16.99 10.67
N LEU A 615 23.79 -16.45 11.85
CA LEU A 615 24.44 -16.80 13.12
C LEU A 615 24.07 -18.24 13.57
N ALA A 616 22.82 -18.65 13.40
CA ALA A 616 22.38 -20.02 13.69
C ALA A 616 23.13 -21.06 12.81
N GLU A 617 23.43 -20.72 11.57
CA GLU A 617 24.14 -21.57 10.63
C GLU A 617 25.67 -21.43 10.69
N LEU A 618 26.22 -20.53 11.52
CA LEU A 618 27.63 -20.21 11.57
C LEU A 618 28.52 -21.42 11.87
N ASN A 619 28.05 -22.31 12.75
CA ASN A 619 28.78 -23.51 13.18
C ASN A 619 28.90 -24.57 12.07
N GLN A 620 28.00 -24.55 11.08
CA GLN A 620 28.03 -25.49 9.95
C GLN A 620 29.17 -25.19 8.99
N LYS A 621 29.78 -24.00 9.03
CA LYS A 621 30.89 -23.57 8.19
C LYS A 621 30.70 -23.88 6.70
N GLY A 622 29.49 -23.86 6.19
CA GLY A 622 29.13 -24.18 4.81
C GLY A 622 29.07 -25.71 4.52
N GLN A 623 29.13 -26.57 5.55
CA GLN A 623 29.03 -28.04 5.43
C GLN A 623 27.60 -28.50 5.75
N ASN A 624 26.63 -27.98 4.99
CA ASN A 624 25.19 -28.27 5.23
C ASN A 624 24.72 -29.55 4.55
N PHE A 625 25.66 -30.41 4.07
CA PHE A 625 25.32 -31.66 3.39
C PHE A 625 26.38 -32.72 3.67
N ARG A 626 25.92 -33.90 4.05
CA ARG A 626 26.71 -35.10 4.18
C ARG A 626 25.95 -36.24 3.50
N GLY A 627 26.46 -36.71 2.38
CA GLY A 627 25.89 -37.81 1.60
C GLY A 627 26.61 -39.10 1.80
N ILE A 628 26.11 -40.15 1.10
CA ILE A 628 26.88 -41.37 0.90
C ILE A 628 27.98 -41.08 -0.11
N PHE A 629 29.22 -41.42 0.22
CA PHE A 629 30.36 -41.27 -0.68
C PHE A 629 30.20 -42.14 -1.94
N ASN A 630 30.86 -41.76 -3.01
CA ASN A 630 30.90 -42.54 -4.22
C ASN A 630 31.69 -43.83 -3.96
N SER A 631 31.29 -44.93 -4.62
CA SER A 631 32.03 -46.19 -4.57
C SER A 631 33.48 -46.03 -5.00
N PRO A 632 34.45 -46.64 -4.32
CA PRO A 632 34.29 -47.71 -3.33
C PRO A 632 34.25 -47.22 -1.86
N TYR A 633 34.14 -45.93 -1.58
CA TYR A 633 34.18 -45.37 -0.23
C TYR A 633 32.80 -45.21 0.43
N ASP A 634 31.79 -45.81 -0.12
CA ASP A 634 30.40 -45.74 0.38
C ASP A 634 30.29 -46.22 1.84
N LEU A 635 31.04 -47.25 2.24
CA LEU A 635 31.11 -47.74 3.62
C LEU A 635 31.70 -46.75 4.63
N LEU A 636 32.47 -45.78 4.19
CA LEU A 636 33.01 -44.72 5.05
C LEU A 636 32.00 -43.64 5.45
N SER A 637 30.80 -43.74 4.91
CA SER A 637 29.72 -42.77 5.13
C SER A 637 29.06 -42.97 6.50
N THR A 638 29.67 -42.45 7.59
CA THR A 638 29.26 -42.71 8.98
C THR A 638 28.14 -41.77 9.47
N SER A 639 27.98 -40.61 8.85
CA SER A 639 26.96 -39.65 9.25
C SER A 639 26.30 -38.98 8.04
N ILE A 640 25.11 -39.44 7.71
CA ILE A 640 24.36 -38.96 6.55
C ILE A 640 23.41 -37.84 7.03
N ASP A 641 23.48 -36.68 6.40
CA ASP A 641 22.54 -35.57 6.64
C ASP A 641 22.02 -34.97 5.33
N TYR A 642 20.76 -35.26 5.04
CA TYR A 642 20.04 -34.70 3.90
C TYR A 642 19.09 -33.58 4.32
N SER A 643 18.95 -33.29 5.61
CA SER A 643 17.93 -32.37 6.17
C SER A 643 18.43 -30.96 6.37
N SER A 644 19.71 -30.75 6.60
CA SER A 644 20.26 -29.42 6.93
C SER A 644 20.00 -28.36 5.85
N ILE A 645 20.12 -28.69 4.54
CA ILE A 645 19.85 -27.72 3.48
C ILE A 645 18.35 -27.38 3.40
N PRO A 646 17.41 -28.35 3.38
CA PRO A 646 15.98 -28.03 3.47
C PRO A 646 15.59 -27.24 4.73
N GLN A 647 16.25 -27.50 5.85
CA GLN A 647 16.05 -26.76 7.11
C GLN A 647 16.54 -25.32 6.99
N MET A 648 17.71 -25.10 6.43
CA MET A 648 18.21 -23.76 6.15
C MET A 648 17.24 -22.99 5.23
N ALA A 649 16.75 -23.63 4.16
CA ALA A 649 15.78 -23.02 3.26
C ALA A 649 14.43 -22.74 3.95
N LEU A 650 14.01 -23.60 4.90
CA LEU A 650 12.85 -23.36 5.75
C LEU A 650 13.02 -22.09 6.57
N LEU A 651 14.14 -21.95 7.28
CA LEU A 651 14.44 -20.79 8.11
C LEU A 651 14.49 -19.51 7.26
N VAL A 652 15.13 -19.56 6.10
CA VAL A 652 15.14 -18.44 5.13
C VAL A 652 13.71 -18.08 4.71
N GLY A 653 12.89 -19.05 4.32
CA GLY A 653 11.52 -18.86 3.91
C GLY A 653 10.63 -18.27 5.01
N LEU A 654 10.75 -18.77 6.25
CA LEU A 654 10.02 -18.24 7.41
C LEU A 654 10.43 -16.80 7.74
N ALA A 655 11.72 -16.50 7.71
CA ALA A 655 12.23 -15.16 7.98
C ALA A 655 11.76 -14.14 6.92
N ILE A 656 11.84 -14.51 5.65
CA ILE A 656 11.29 -13.67 4.57
C ILE A 656 9.78 -13.51 4.75
N GLY A 657 9.08 -14.58 5.14
CA GLY A 657 7.65 -14.53 5.46
C GLY A 657 7.32 -13.50 6.53
N LEU A 658 8.07 -13.50 7.64
CA LEU A 658 7.90 -12.55 8.74
C LEU A 658 8.20 -11.10 8.31
N THR A 659 9.27 -10.89 7.57
CA THR A 659 9.73 -9.54 7.19
C THR A 659 8.87 -8.91 6.09
N ALA A 660 8.40 -9.70 5.12
CA ALA A 660 7.69 -9.23 3.93
C ALA A 660 6.16 -9.11 4.10
N SER A 661 5.56 -9.86 5.04
CA SER A 661 4.09 -9.94 5.15
C SER A 661 3.44 -8.62 5.57
N ALA A 662 3.94 -7.98 6.61
CA ALA A 662 3.37 -6.74 7.12
C ALA A 662 3.48 -5.57 6.10
N PRO A 663 4.65 -5.31 5.48
CA PRO A 663 4.76 -4.32 4.41
C PRO A 663 3.87 -4.64 3.20
N GLY A 664 3.77 -5.91 2.82
CA GLY A 664 2.95 -6.36 1.70
C GLY A 664 1.46 -6.06 1.88
N VAL A 665 0.93 -6.23 3.10
CA VAL A 665 -0.47 -5.90 3.41
C VAL A 665 -0.72 -4.40 3.35
N LYS A 666 0.22 -3.59 3.82
CA LYS A 666 0.08 -2.12 3.88
C LYS A 666 -0.10 -1.49 2.51
N ILE A 667 0.47 -2.07 1.45
CA ILE A 667 0.42 -1.53 0.08
C ILE A 667 -1.00 -1.17 -0.35
N PHE A 668 -1.95 -2.06 -0.13
CA PHE A 668 -3.35 -1.86 -0.51
C PHE A 668 -4.26 -1.65 0.69
N GLY A 669 -3.93 -2.21 1.85
CA GLY A 669 -4.76 -2.18 3.05
C GLY A 669 -4.96 -0.77 3.61
N GLU A 670 -3.94 0.06 3.62
CA GLU A 670 -4.00 1.42 4.17
C GLU A 670 -4.75 2.39 3.28
N GLU A 671 -4.71 2.21 1.96
CA GLU A 671 -5.34 3.11 0.98
C GLU A 671 -6.70 2.62 0.47
N LYS A 672 -7.30 1.65 1.10
CA LYS A 672 -8.54 1.02 0.64
C LYS A 672 -9.67 2.04 0.43
N LEU A 673 -9.81 3.00 1.34
CA LEU A 673 -10.82 4.07 1.26
C LEU A 673 -10.53 5.02 0.08
N VAL A 674 -9.27 5.42 -0.07
CA VAL A 674 -8.84 6.29 -1.19
C VAL A 674 -9.08 5.59 -2.53
N TYR A 675 -8.70 4.31 -2.63
CA TYR A 675 -8.96 3.52 -3.82
C TYR A 675 -10.44 3.44 -4.17
N TRP A 676 -11.32 3.19 -3.19
CA TRP A 676 -12.77 3.12 -3.46
C TRP A 676 -13.30 4.44 -4.00
N ARG A 677 -12.87 5.57 -3.43
CA ARG A 677 -13.23 6.90 -3.90
C ARG A 677 -12.73 7.14 -5.33
N GLU A 678 -11.47 6.87 -5.59
CA GLU A 678 -10.86 7.02 -6.92
C GLU A 678 -11.53 6.11 -7.97
N ALA A 679 -11.80 4.87 -7.61
CA ALA A 679 -12.52 3.93 -8.50
C ALA A 679 -13.95 4.40 -8.81
N ALA A 680 -14.67 4.95 -7.83
CA ALA A 680 -15.99 5.55 -8.03
C ALA A 680 -15.93 6.78 -8.92
N ALA A 681 -14.86 7.57 -8.82
CA ALA A 681 -14.60 8.75 -9.67
C ALA A 681 -14.14 8.41 -11.10
N GLY A 682 -13.98 7.12 -11.43
CA GLY A 682 -13.67 6.64 -12.78
C GLY A 682 -12.20 6.36 -13.07
N HIS A 683 -11.34 6.25 -12.05
CA HIS A 683 -9.96 5.79 -12.25
C HIS A 683 -9.91 4.38 -12.83
N ASN A 684 -8.93 4.12 -13.67
CA ASN A 684 -8.68 2.79 -14.20
C ASN A 684 -8.08 1.89 -13.11
N ARG A 685 -8.82 0.86 -12.73
CA ARG A 685 -8.45 -0.08 -11.65
C ARG A 685 -7.16 -0.84 -11.96
N PHE A 686 -6.98 -1.22 -13.23
CA PHE A 686 -5.78 -1.92 -13.68
C PHE A 686 -4.55 -0.99 -13.57
N ALA A 687 -4.68 0.26 -14.01
CA ALA A 687 -3.61 1.24 -13.95
C ALA A 687 -3.18 1.52 -12.48
N TYR A 688 -4.14 1.68 -11.59
CA TYR A 688 -3.87 1.82 -10.16
C TYR A 688 -3.09 0.62 -9.62
N TYR A 689 -3.59 -0.61 -9.89
CA TYR A 689 -2.99 -1.84 -9.40
C TYR A 689 -1.54 -2.00 -9.88
N ILE A 690 -1.31 -1.89 -11.19
CA ILE A 690 0.02 -2.04 -11.79
C ILE A 690 0.98 -0.97 -11.30
N GLY A 691 0.54 0.31 -11.26
CA GLY A 691 1.37 1.40 -10.74
C GLY A 691 1.84 1.14 -9.30
N LYS A 692 0.96 0.62 -8.45
CA LYS A 692 1.27 0.23 -7.07
C LYS A 692 2.26 -0.95 -7.02
N VAL A 693 2.01 -2.03 -7.77
CA VAL A 693 2.87 -3.21 -7.78
C VAL A 693 4.29 -2.86 -8.24
N ILE A 694 4.42 -2.10 -9.33
CA ILE A 694 5.75 -1.71 -9.84
C ILE A 694 6.49 -0.84 -8.81
N SER A 695 5.79 0.04 -8.11
CA SER A 695 6.41 0.90 -7.10
C SER A 695 6.98 0.16 -5.89
N THR A 696 6.56 -1.10 -5.65
CA THR A 696 7.08 -1.91 -4.56
C THR A 696 8.38 -2.63 -4.88
N ILE A 697 8.72 -2.78 -6.17
CA ILE A 697 9.90 -3.53 -6.61
C ILE A 697 11.20 -2.98 -6.02
N PRO A 698 11.50 -1.67 -6.08
CA PRO A 698 12.74 -1.14 -5.49
C PRO A 698 12.86 -1.43 -4.00
N ARG A 699 11.77 -1.30 -3.26
CA ARG A 699 11.72 -1.58 -1.82
C ARG A 699 11.99 -3.06 -1.53
N MET A 700 11.36 -3.94 -2.28
CA MET A 700 11.54 -5.38 -2.15
C MET A 700 12.98 -5.81 -2.48
N VAL A 701 13.58 -5.24 -3.54
CA VAL A 701 14.99 -5.50 -3.91
C VAL A 701 15.94 -5.08 -2.78
N LEU A 702 15.72 -3.90 -2.19
CA LEU A 702 16.54 -3.42 -1.08
C LEU A 702 16.38 -4.29 0.17
N ALA A 703 15.14 -4.65 0.55
CA ALA A 703 14.91 -5.52 1.70
C ALA A 703 15.57 -6.90 1.52
N ASN A 704 15.43 -7.49 0.32
CA ASN A 704 16.10 -8.74 -0.03
C ASN A 704 17.64 -8.60 -0.01
N PHE A 705 18.16 -7.47 -0.46
CA PHE A 705 19.61 -7.22 -0.47
C PHE A 705 20.18 -7.21 0.96
N HIS A 706 19.50 -6.53 1.89
CA HIS A 706 19.88 -6.51 3.30
C HIS A 706 19.82 -7.91 3.92
N PHE A 707 18.71 -8.60 3.71
CA PHE A 707 18.53 -9.97 4.23
C PHE A 707 19.58 -10.93 3.70
N THR A 708 19.71 -11.03 2.38
CA THR A 708 20.59 -12.00 1.74
C THR A 708 22.06 -11.72 2.05
N THR A 709 22.49 -10.45 2.11
CA THR A 709 23.87 -10.09 2.43
C THR A 709 24.24 -10.52 3.84
N MET A 710 23.40 -10.22 4.83
CA MET A 710 23.66 -10.61 6.22
C MET A 710 23.65 -12.12 6.41
N PHE A 711 22.69 -12.81 5.79
CA PHE A 711 22.60 -14.26 5.82
C PHE A 711 23.82 -14.93 5.20
N MET A 712 24.19 -14.56 3.98
CA MET A 712 25.28 -15.19 3.23
C MET A 712 26.67 -14.91 3.82
N LEU A 713 26.84 -13.76 4.47
CA LEU A 713 28.11 -13.40 5.12
C LEU A 713 28.46 -14.34 6.27
N LEU A 714 27.47 -14.76 7.04
CA LEU A 714 27.65 -15.58 8.25
C LEU A 714 27.52 -17.08 7.96
N SER A 715 26.49 -17.49 7.23
CA SER A 715 26.22 -18.91 6.94
C SER A 715 27.19 -19.51 5.91
N THR A 716 27.72 -18.71 4.99
CA THR A 716 28.63 -19.11 3.90
C THR A 716 28.26 -20.43 3.19
N PRO A 717 26.99 -20.59 2.74
CA PRO A 717 26.56 -21.80 2.05
C PRO A 717 27.26 -21.92 0.68
N ARG A 718 27.22 -23.11 0.06
CA ARG A 718 27.85 -23.34 -1.25
C ARG A 718 27.11 -22.69 -2.43
N ILE A 719 25.82 -22.37 -2.26
CA ILE A 719 25.06 -21.64 -3.29
C ILE A 719 25.73 -20.30 -3.60
N PRO A 720 25.91 -19.93 -4.88
CA PRO A 720 26.45 -18.62 -5.26
C PRO A 720 25.55 -17.47 -4.77
N TYR A 721 26.17 -16.36 -4.37
CA TYR A 721 25.44 -15.19 -3.85
C TYR A 721 24.31 -14.72 -4.78
N LEU A 722 24.58 -14.60 -6.08
CA LEU A 722 23.59 -14.16 -7.06
C LEU A 722 22.39 -15.13 -7.17
N SER A 723 22.68 -16.43 -7.14
CA SER A 723 21.64 -17.48 -7.17
C SER A 723 20.74 -17.40 -5.94
N ALA A 724 21.35 -17.28 -4.75
CA ALA A 724 20.60 -17.08 -3.50
C ALA A 724 19.80 -15.77 -3.51
N PHE A 725 20.41 -14.68 -4.00
CA PHE A 725 19.75 -13.37 -4.11
C PHE A 725 18.51 -13.43 -5.00
N VAL A 726 18.59 -14.07 -6.17
CA VAL A 726 17.46 -14.18 -7.11
C VAL A 726 16.37 -15.09 -6.54
N ALA A 727 16.73 -16.23 -5.96
CA ALA A 727 15.77 -17.15 -5.33
C ALA A 727 15.01 -16.47 -4.18
N ASN A 728 15.72 -15.79 -3.29
CA ASN A 728 15.13 -15.04 -2.19
C ASN A 728 14.25 -13.89 -2.70
N LEU A 729 14.69 -13.14 -3.73
CA LEU A 729 13.92 -12.05 -4.33
C LEU A 729 12.59 -12.54 -4.89
N LEU A 730 12.59 -13.66 -5.60
CA LEU A 730 11.37 -14.26 -6.13
C LEU A 730 10.47 -14.81 -5.01
N TYR A 731 11.05 -15.29 -3.93
CA TYR A 731 10.27 -15.67 -2.77
C TYR A 731 9.66 -14.45 -2.06
N PHE A 732 10.39 -13.34 -1.87
CA PHE A 732 9.82 -12.04 -1.46
C PHE A 732 8.68 -11.63 -2.37
N TYR A 733 8.87 -11.78 -3.68
CA TYR A 733 7.83 -11.49 -4.67
C TYR A 733 6.57 -12.32 -4.45
N CYS A 734 6.68 -13.60 -4.11
CA CYS A 734 5.54 -14.46 -3.75
C CYS A 734 4.84 -13.98 -2.48
N ILE A 735 5.60 -13.70 -1.41
CA ILE A 735 5.04 -13.30 -0.11
C ILE A 735 4.32 -11.95 -0.21
N TYR A 736 4.89 -10.97 -0.92
CA TYR A 736 4.20 -9.69 -1.20
C TYR A 736 2.89 -9.90 -1.99
N GLY A 737 2.87 -10.86 -2.93
CA GLY A 737 1.67 -11.25 -3.67
C GLY A 737 0.60 -11.84 -2.76
N LEU A 738 0.99 -12.78 -1.89
CA LEU A 738 0.12 -13.41 -0.89
C LEU A 738 -0.46 -12.37 0.09
N ALA A 739 0.38 -11.50 0.62
CA ALA A 739 -0.01 -10.42 1.51
C ALA A 739 -1.00 -9.45 0.84
N SER A 740 -0.83 -9.20 -0.47
CA SER A 740 -1.77 -8.41 -1.26
C SER A 740 -3.15 -9.07 -1.35
N ILE A 741 -3.24 -10.40 -1.55
CA ILE A 741 -4.51 -11.14 -1.53
C ILE A 741 -5.20 -10.96 -0.18
N ILE A 742 -4.47 -11.14 0.91
CA ILE A 742 -4.99 -11.03 2.27
C ILE A 742 -5.52 -9.62 2.52
N SER A 743 -4.81 -8.60 2.06
CA SER A 743 -5.24 -7.21 2.19
C SER A 743 -6.59 -6.91 1.53
N MET A 744 -6.98 -7.68 0.47
CA MET A 744 -8.27 -7.50 -0.19
C MET A 744 -9.43 -8.04 0.65
N VAL A 745 -9.20 -9.15 1.37
CA VAL A 745 -10.22 -9.88 2.12
C VAL A 745 -10.43 -9.32 3.51
N THR A 746 -9.34 -8.97 4.20
CA THR A 746 -9.34 -8.63 5.62
C THR A 746 -9.60 -7.16 5.90
N ARG A 747 -9.96 -6.85 7.16
CA ARG A 747 -9.95 -5.49 7.69
C ARG A 747 -8.51 -5.01 7.84
N ARG A 748 -8.33 -3.69 7.95
CA ARG A 748 -7.00 -3.07 8.06
C ARG A 748 -6.21 -3.58 9.26
N GLU A 749 -6.87 -3.82 10.37
CA GLU A 749 -6.27 -4.19 11.67
C GLU A 749 -5.81 -5.65 11.68
N ASP A 750 -6.60 -6.56 11.12
CA ASP A 750 -6.35 -8.01 11.14
C ASP A 750 -5.39 -8.49 10.04
N GLY A 751 -5.22 -7.66 9.00
CA GLY A 751 -4.47 -8.03 7.80
C GLY A 751 -3.04 -8.47 8.06
N PRO A 752 -2.21 -7.71 8.80
CA PRO A 752 -0.82 -8.06 9.05
C PRO A 752 -0.63 -9.39 9.75
N LEU A 753 -1.43 -9.67 10.79
CA LEU A 753 -1.36 -10.93 11.54
C LEU A 753 -1.69 -12.13 10.65
N LEU A 754 -2.80 -12.05 9.89
CA LEU A 754 -3.20 -13.14 9.00
C LEU A 754 -2.18 -13.36 7.88
N ALA A 755 -1.55 -12.31 7.37
CA ALA A 755 -0.51 -12.43 6.35
C ALA A 755 0.73 -13.15 6.88
N VAL A 756 1.15 -12.84 8.10
CA VAL A 756 2.24 -13.56 8.77
C VAL A 756 1.88 -15.03 8.94
N MET A 757 0.70 -15.35 9.46
CA MET A 757 0.28 -16.74 9.64
C MET A 757 0.25 -17.52 8.32
N MET A 758 -0.29 -16.92 7.26
CA MET A 758 -0.34 -17.56 5.95
C MET A 758 1.05 -17.73 5.33
N SER A 759 1.96 -16.78 5.55
CA SER A 759 3.34 -16.90 5.08
C SER A 759 4.12 -17.99 5.81
N LEU A 760 3.85 -18.19 7.12
CA LEU A 760 4.42 -19.29 7.89
C LEU A 760 3.92 -20.64 7.37
N ILE A 761 2.61 -20.78 7.10
CA ILE A 761 2.05 -22.02 6.53
C ILE A 761 2.72 -22.34 5.19
N VAL A 762 2.82 -21.35 4.32
CA VAL A 762 3.47 -21.50 3.00
C VAL A 762 4.97 -21.84 3.16
N GLY A 763 5.65 -21.26 4.14
CA GLY A 763 7.06 -21.56 4.43
C GLY A 763 7.27 -22.98 4.93
N VAL A 764 6.41 -23.49 5.82
CA VAL A 764 6.48 -24.85 6.36
C VAL A 764 6.23 -25.91 5.28
N LEU A 765 5.42 -25.60 4.26
CA LEU A 765 5.19 -26.50 3.13
C LEU A 765 6.39 -26.51 2.15
N ASN A 766 7.60 -26.67 2.67
CA ASN A 766 8.83 -26.69 1.86
C ASN A 766 9.27 -28.12 1.46
N GLY A 767 8.73 -29.16 2.08
CA GLY A 767 9.09 -30.56 1.80
C GLY A 767 10.25 -31.10 2.63
N MET A 768 10.63 -30.41 3.71
CA MET A 768 11.57 -30.93 4.70
C MET A 768 10.89 -31.96 5.62
N SER A 769 9.77 -31.57 6.24
CA SER A 769 9.03 -32.41 7.15
C SER A 769 7.51 -32.18 6.96
N PRO A 770 6.81 -33.17 6.40
CA PRO A 770 7.29 -34.45 5.82
C PRO A 770 8.07 -34.26 4.52
N SER A 771 8.97 -35.22 4.20
CA SER A 771 9.72 -35.19 2.94
C SER A 771 8.79 -35.32 1.72
N LEU A 772 9.17 -34.70 0.58
CA LEU A 772 8.36 -34.78 -0.63
C LEU A 772 8.15 -36.27 -1.11
N LYS A 773 9.11 -37.12 -0.85
CA LYS A 773 8.96 -38.57 -1.10
C LYS A 773 7.76 -39.14 -0.33
N LYS A 774 7.63 -38.83 0.97
CA LYS A 774 6.52 -39.27 1.83
C LYS A 774 5.20 -38.63 1.41
N VAL A 775 5.21 -37.32 1.08
CA VAL A 775 4.01 -36.62 0.60
C VAL A 775 3.52 -37.19 -0.73
N ARG A 776 4.43 -37.63 -1.60
CA ARG A 776 4.09 -38.27 -2.87
C ARG A 776 3.36 -39.59 -2.64
N SER A 777 3.73 -40.36 -1.64
CA SER A 777 3.01 -41.62 -1.29
C SER A 777 1.59 -41.36 -0.75
N TRP A 778 1.32 -40.14 -0.24
CA TRP A 778 0.00 -39.70 0.19
C TRP A 778 -0.88 -39.13 -0.95
N HIS A 779 -0.39 -39.05 -2.17
CA HIS A 779 -1.06 -38.51 -3.36
C HIS A 779 -1.46 -37.02 -3.24
N ILE A 780 -0.91 -36.27 -2.28
CA ILE A 780 -1.21 -34.86 -2.03
C ILE A 780 -0.05 -33.93 -2.32
N ILE A 781 0.91 -34.36 -3.13
CA ILE A 781 2.11 -33.59 -3.49
C ILE A 781 1.78 -32.24 -4.13
N TRP A 782 0.60 -32.13 -4.75
CA TRP A 782 0.15 -30.88 -5.39
C TRP A 782 0.00 -29.72 -4.40
N ILE A 783 -0.31 -29.98 -3.10
CA ILE A 783 -0.39 -28.96 -2.05
C ILE A 783 1.00 -28.34 -1.81
N TRP A 784 2.02 -29.19 -1.69
CA TRP A 784 3.40 -28.74 -1.50
C TRP A 784 3.92 -28.00 -2.74
N ARG A 785 3.65 -28.55 -3.94
CA ARG A 785 4.05 -27.90 -5.20
C ARG A 785 3.31 -26.60 -5.49
N ALA A 786 2.15 -26.35 -4.89
CA ALA A 786 1.47 -25.06 -4.91
C ALA A 786 2.11 -24.04 -3.98
N SER A 787 2.93 -24.48 -3.01
CA SER A 787 3.66 -23.58 -2.11
C SER A 787 4.97 -23.10 -2.73
N PRO A 788 5.28 -21.81 -2.70
CA PRO A 788 6.59 -21.29 -3.09
C PRO A 788 7.73 -21.78 -2.18
N GLY A 789 7.42 -22.20 -0.93
CA GLY A 789 8.43 -22.77 -0.02
C GLY A 789 9.12 -24.00 -0.55
N THR A 790 8.39 -24.88 -1.23
CA THR A 790 8.95 -26.09 -1.86
C THR A 790 9.98 -25.76 -2.94
N TRP A 791 9.68 -24.80 -3.81
CA TRP A 791 10.55 -24.40 -4.91
C TRP A 791 11.79 -23.63 -4.40
N LEU A 792 11.65 -22.84 -3.34
CA LEU A 792 12.79 -22.23 -2.67
C LEU A 792 13.74 -23.29 -2.09
N ALA A 793 13.18 -24.29 -1.40
CA ALA A 793 13.97 -25.37 -0.80
C ALA A 793 14.67 -26.22 -1.86
N GLU A 794 13.99 -26.54 -2.96
CA GLU A 794 14.53 -27.30 -4.09
C GLU A 794 15.67 -26.52 -4.78
N ALA A 795 15.49 -25.20 -4.99
CA ALA A 795 16.53 -24.34 -5.54
C ALA A 795 17.79 -24.29 -4.65
N TYR A 796 17.62 -24.15 -3.34
CA TYR A 796 18.74 -24.20 -2.39
C TYR A 796 19.39 -25.57 -2.36
N PHE A 797 18.61 -26.64 -2.36
CA PHE A 797 19.10 -28.01 -2.36
C PHE A 797 19.93 -28.28 -3.59
N THR A 798 19.41 -27.98 -4.77
CA THR A 798 20.10 -28.18 -6.05
C THR A 798 21.44 -27.46 -6.10
N GLN A 799 21.48 -26.19 -5.74
CA GLN A 799 22.71 -25.35 -5.86
C GLN A 799 23.77 -25.73 -4.83
N ASN A 800 23.39 -26.23 -3.66
CA ASN A 800 24.36 -26.66 -2.65
C ASN A 800 24.92 -28.06 -2.91
N ILE A 801 24.17 -28.98 -3.56
CA ILE A 801 24.53 -30.38 -3.72
C ILE A 801 25.21 -30.67 -5.06
N THR A 802 24.76 -30.04 -6.12
CA THR A 802 25.31 -30.28 -7.46
C THR A 802 26.83 -30.17 -7.53
N PRO A 803 27.50 -29.22 -6.86
CA PRO A 803 28.98 -29.13 -6.83
C PRO A 803 29.65 -30.34 -6.13
N LEU A 804 28.92 -31.15 -5.39
CA LEU A 804 29.42 -32.28 -4.61
C LEU A 804 29.27 -33.63 -5.31
N LYS A 805 28.87 -33.64 -6.59
CA LYS A 805 28.63 -34.84 -7.38
C LYS A 805 29.86 -35.75 -7.45
N TYR A 806 31.09 -35.20 -7.44
CA TYR A 806 32.32 -35.97 -7.47
C TYR A 806 32.57 -36.74 -6.16
N LEU A 807 32.06 -36.24 -5.03
CA LEU A 807 32.30 -36.76 -3.70
C LEU A 807 31.19 -37.71 -3.23
N TYR A 808 29.90 -37.35 -3.48
CA TYR A 808 28.75 -38.03 -2.95
C TYR A 808 27.85 -38.59 -4.04
N GLN A 809 27.11 -39.67 -3.71
CA GLN A 809 26.00 -40.25 -4.51
C GLN A 809 24.78 -39.34 -4.41
N ILE A 810 24.75 -38.27 -5.18
CA ILE A 810 23.67 -37.26 -5.09
C ILE A 810 22.31 -37.79 -5.52
N ASP A 811 22.23 -38.84 -6.33
CA ASP A 811 20.98 -39.45 -6.74
C ASP A 811 20.29 -40.18 -5.58
N VAL A 812 21.03 -40.71 -4.62
CA VAL A 812 20.47 -41.29 -3.38
C VAL A 812 19.87 -40.18 -2.52
N ALA A 813 20.53 -39.05 -2.38
CA ALA A 813 19.99 -37.87 -1.67
C ALA A 813 18.69 -37.40 -2.33
N LYS A 814 18.66 -37.25 -3.67
CA LYS A 814 17.49 -36.90 -4.46
C LYS A 814 16.30 -37.83 -4.17
N THR A 815 16.53 -39.14 -4.21
CA THR A 815 15.46 -40.13 -4.00
C THR A 815 14.98 -40.19 -2.55
N SER A 816 15.82 -39.84 -1.59
CA SER A 816 15.52 -39.82 -0.15
C SER A 816 14.65 -38.64 0.24
N VAL A 817 14.96 -37.44 -0.24
CA VAL A 817 14.21 -36.21 0.07
C VAL A 817 13.05 -36.01 -0.89
N GLY A 818 13.22 -36.34 -2.17
CA GLY A 818 12.21 -36.24 -3.22
C GLY A 818 12.26 -34.94 -4.03
N TYR A 819 13.33 -34.12 -3.84
CA TYR A 819 13.58 -32.94 -4.70
C TYR A 819 14.16 -33.39 -6.06
N LEU A 820 13.95 -32.51 -7.07
CA LEU A 820 14.55 -32.71 -8.41
C LEU A 820 15.87 -31.96 -8.46
N LEU A 821 16.89 -32.59 -9.02
CA LEU A 821 18.20 -31.96 -9.25
C LEU A 821 18.29 -31.38 -10.65
N ASN A 822 19.16 -30.37 -10.83
CA ASN A 822 19.41 -29.65 -12.10
C ASN A 822 18.22 -28.87 -12.65
N MET A 823 17.22 -28.54 -11.81
CA MET A 823 16.00 -27.81 -12.19
C MET A 823 16.00 -26.37 -11.64
N PHE A 824 17.15 -25.79 -11.30
CA PHE A 824 17.21 -24.46 -10.68
C PHE A 824 16.50 -23.37 -11.49
N GLY A 825 16.62 -23.40 -12.82
CA GLY A 825 15.91 -22.46 -13.70
C GLY A 825 14.40 -22.62 -13.62
N ASP A 826 13.91 -23.87 -13.56
CA ASP A 826 12.48 -24.18 -13.45
C ASP A 826 11.95 -23.80 -12.07
N ASP A 827 12.74 -23.99 -11.00
CA ASP A 827 12.39 -23.56 -9.64
C ASP A 827 12.17 -22.04 -9.59
N LEU A 828 13.06 -21.26 -10.20
CA LEU A 828 12.92 -19.81 -10.30
C LEU A 828 11.70 -19.40 -11.13
N LEU A 829 11.45 -20.10 -12.23
CA LEU A 829 10.28 -19.87 -13.08
C LEU A 829 8.98 -20.15 -12.33
N MET A 830 8.94 -21.23 -11.55
CA MET A 830 7.78 -21.59 -10.73
C MET A 830 7.55 -20.58 -9.60
N LEU A 831 8.59 -20.09 -8.95
CA LEU A 831 8.48 -18.99 -7.98
C LEU A 831 7.90 -17.73 -8.63
N LEU A 832 8.37 -17.36 -9.81
CA LEU A 832 7.84 -16.24 -10.57
C LEU A 832 6.37 -16.45 -10.95
N ALA A 833 6.03 -17.65 -11.42
CA ALA A 833 4.67 -18.01 -11.81
C ALA A 833 3.70 -17.94 -10.62
N ILE A 834 4.03 -18.55 -9.48
CA ILE A 834 3.22 -18.54 -8.26
C ILE A 834 3.02 -17.09 -7.78
N GLY A 835 4.10 -16.29 -7.69
CA GLY A 835 4.02 -14.89 -7.29
C GLY A 835 3.15 -14.06 -8.25
N THR A 836 3.17 -14.36 -9.54
CA THR A 836 2.33 -13.70 -10.55
C THR A 836 0.87 -14.13 -10.42
N ILE A 837 0.60 -15.41 -10.18
CA ILE A 837 -0.76 -15.93 -9.91
C ILE A 837 -1.33 -15.24 -8.67
N TYR A 838 -0.57 -15.13 -7.60
CA TYR A 838 -1.03 -14.41 -6.41
C TYR A 838 -1.42 -12.96 -6.71
N ARG A 839 -0.66 -12.26 -7.57
CA ARG A 839 -1.00 -10.90 -7.99
C ARG A 839 -2.24 -10.83 -8.87
N ILE A 840 -2.43 -11.79 -9.77
CA ILE A 840 -3.65 -11.87 -10.58
C ILE A 840 -4.86 -12.08 -9.67
N VAL A 841 -4.77 -12.99 -8.70
CA VAL A 841 -5.84 -13.23 -7.72
C VAL A 841 -6.10 -11.98 -6.87
N ALA A 842 -5.06 -11.27 -6.43
CA ALA A 842 -5.18 -10.00 -5.71
C ALA A 842 -5.88 -8.93 -6.57
N PHE A 843 -5.54 -8.81 -7.85
CA PHE A 843 -6.21 -7.90 -8.78
C PHE A 843 -7.70 -8.26 -8.97
N LEU A 844 -8.01 -9.55 -9.11
CA LEU A 844 -9.40 -10.01 -9.17
C LEU A 844 -10.14 -9.67 -7.87
N GLY A 845 -9.51 -9.88 -6.72
CA GLY A 845 -10.03 -9.45 -5.42
C GLY A 845 -10.31 -7.94 -5.40
N LEU A 846 -9.35 -7.12 -5.82
CA LEU A 846 -9.51 -5.67 -5.91
C LEU A 846 -10.70 -5.26 -6.80
N ARG A 847 -10.91 -5.96 -7.93
CA ARG A 847 -11.95 -5.66 -8.91
C ARG A 847 -13.35 -6.09 -8.50
N PHE A 848 -13.47 -7.26 -7.87
CA PHE A 848 -14.78 -7.90 -7.62
C PHE A 848 -15.26 -7.77 -6.19
N MET A 849 -14.35 -7.71 -5.22
CA MET A 849 -14.72 -7.52 -3.82
C MET A 849 -15.13 -6.07 -3.57
N TRP A 850 -16.06 -5.90 -2.63
CA TRP A 850 -16.54 -4.56 -2.21
C TRP A 850 -17.08 -3.69 -3.36
N ARG A 851 -17.62 -4.32 -4.39
CA ARG A 851 -18.11 -3.64 -5.61
C ARG A 851 -19.10 -2.53 -5.33
N ASN A 852 -19.91 -2.65 -4.27
CA ASN A 852 -20.86 -1.61 -3.87
C ASN A 852 -20.19 -0.33 -3.37
N LYS A 853 -18.98 -0.41 -2.83
CA LYS A 853 -18.19 0.75 -2.39
C LYS A 853 -17.38 1.40 -3.51
N GLN A 854 -17.22 0.71 -4.62
CA GLN A 854 -16.46 1.16 -5.80
C GLN A 854 -17.35 1.72 -6.93
N ARG A 855 -18.69 1.79 -6.70
CA ARG A 855 -19.67 2.30 -7.66
C ARG A 855 -19.97 3.77 -7.51
#